data_e7289c7d816ded8118552d3db27f2bbd
#
_entry.id   e7289c7d816ded8118552d3db27f2bbd
#
_cell.length_a   1.000
_cell.length_b   1.000
_cell.length_c   1.000
_cell.angle_alpha   90.00
_cell.angle_beta   90.00
_cell.angle_gamma   90.00
#
_symmetry.space_group_name_H-M   'P 1'
#
loop_
_entity.id
_entity.type
_entity.pdbx_description
1 polymer ?
#
loop_
_entity_poly.entity_id
_entity_poly.type
_entity_poly.pdbx_seq_one_letter_code
_entity_poly.pdbx_strand_id
1 'polypeptide(L)'
;MVLDNYFKSKNWNIVDVQRIPSREAKYYNYIDIGLSKQSRNFLEDTLPKGIYRHQREAIESFLIGENVCLTTGTASGKSLVFYVAAIEQLVKYQDSKIIAIYPLKALGKEQEERWIKSLNIAKFNIKVGRIDGQVPMYMRPEILKDSQVLILTPDIIHAWFMCNLSNQAAINFLAKTSLIIVDEVHNYTGVFGSNSAYLFRRMRHLMSLLGTSPQYIGASATIAKPELHLKKLLGVNFKIIDADIDTSPKQEITIKLVEPPSTKDLLTTLSEFMEFVAKNTDYKFITFVDSRKQTEYITSIISRSQISEDDDISFNYDYLQKLSILPYRAGYEESDRSAIQERLSKGTLTGVVSTSALELGIDIPFLTLGILVGVPHSATSFYQRIGRIGRHSKGEVVVINTGDIYSRSIFRNPKQILNMPLSEGALYLENPRIQYIHVLCLARHGGEHDQTCSILNIEATSDFNSPVNWPEGFLELCKSERIGIVSTELQNMKAQAGDDPNHTYPLRDVDIQYEVKHKRGPTEESCGSLSYGQLMREAYPGAVYYYTTKPYRVYRIKIYSRLVEVRHEKRYTTKPRMLPTLVFPNFTSGNVYTSKKYGDLIAIECNLQIREAIFGFKERRGPNELTIDYPLDPSLGFYFDQARFTRNYFTTGVVLTHPIFNNIKVRCDVIANLLFEAFLMIVPFERRDINFANDKHRVKSETINEGDRFVCIYDQTYGSLRLSSRILEEQTLKKSLEKAVELAQHDESLDISLETIEALEQLLASLSESPVNIFFKSGEGPQTETTRFVKVIMPGSKGLDIRRNNEEFFVEGVFFSPSFNGLAYRGRHLSEQGTKFQGVKISVPVDSLIQIPGESKFGLYDLETGELKELE
;
A
#
# COMPACT_ATOMS: atom_id res chain seq x y z
N MET A 1 5.63 -36.21 -5.83
CA MET A 1 5.06 -37.50 -5.39
C MET A 1 4.29 -37.38 -4.07
N VAL A 2 4.85 -36.90 -2.96
CA VAL A 2 4.12 -36.79 -1.67
C VAL A 2 2.95 -35.82 -1.77
N LEU A 3 3.16 -34.61 -2.34
CA LEU A 3 2.09 -33.62 -2.53
C LEU A 3 1.00 -34.12 -3.50
N ASP A 4 1.39 -34.80 -4.58
CA ASP A 4 0.41 -35.35 -5.56
C ASP A 4 -0.50 -36.40 -4.92
N ASN A 5 0.06 -37.23 -4.02
CA ASN A 5 -0.73 -38.18 -3.25
C ASN A 5 -1.70 -37.49 -2.29
N TYR A 6 -1.27 -36.39 -1.63
CA TYR A 6 -2.14 -35.57 -0.79
C TYR A 6 -3.30 -34.99 -1.62
N PHE A 7 -2.98 -34.35 -2.75
CA PHE A 7 -4.00 -33.76 -3.61
C PHE A 7 -5.04 -34.77 -4.07
N LYS A 8 -4.59 -35.94 -4.50
CA LYS A 8 -5.50 -37.04 -4.87
C LYS A 8 -6.36 -37.50 -3.70
N SER A 9 -5.78 -37.69 -2.51
CA SER A 9 -6.50 -38.19 -1.33
C SER A 9 -7.54 -37.21 -0.79
N LYS A 10 -7.34 -35.90 -1.05
CA LYS A 10 -8.20 -34.80 -0.61
C LYS A 10 -9.10 -34.25 -1.73
N ASN A 11 -9.12 -34.91 -2.89
CA ASN A 11 -9.90 -34.50 -4.07
C ASN A 11 -9.54 -33.10 -4.57
N TRP A 12 -8.27 -32.71 -4.49
CA TRP A 12 -7.78 -31.51 -5.15
C TRP A 12 -7.47 -31.82 -6.63
N ASN A 13 -7.86 -30.92 -7.52
CA ASN A 13 -7.58 -31.03 -8.94
C ASN A 13 -6.24 -30.35 -9.27
N ILE A 14 -5.32 -31.07 -9.93
CA ILE A 14 -4.11 -30.49 -10.52
C ILE A 14 -4.47 -30.08 -11.94
N VAL A 15 -4.64 -28.77 -12.16
CA VAL A 15 -5.05 -28.22 -13.47
C VAL A 15 -3.90 -28.25 -14.47
N ASP A 16 -2.70 -27.87 -14.03
CA ASP A 16 -1.51 -27.85 -14.89
C ASP A 16 -0.22 -27.90 -14.09
N VAL A 17 0.87 -28.26 -14.75
CA VAL A 17 2.22 -28.32 -14.19
C VAL A 17 3.19 -27.63 -15.14
N GLN A 18 3.69 -26.47 -14.73
CA GLN A 18 4.70 -25.70 -15.45
C GLN A 18 6.10 -25.97 -14.91
N ARG A 19 7.13 -25.77 -15.71
CA ARG A 19 8.53 -25.91 -15.29
C ARG A 19 9.37 -24.76 -15.79
N ILE A 20 10.13 -24.16 -14.88
CA ILE A 20 11.20 -23.25 -15.20
C ILE A 20 12.49 -24.06 -15.17
N PRO A 21 13.19 -24.20 -16.31
CA PRO A 21 14.38 -25.05 -16.39
C PRO A 21 15.54 -24.42 -15.60
N SER A 22 16.44 -25.27 -15.14
CA SER A 22 17.73 -24.86 -14.57
C SER A 22 18.61 -24.21 -15.64
N ARG A 23 19.46 -23.28 -15.23
CA ARG A 23 20.48 -22.65 -16.07
C ARG A 23 21.83 -22.74 -15.40
N GLU A 24 22.84 -23.15 -16.13
CA GLU A 24 24.23 -23.14 -15.66
C GLU A 24 24.84 -21.74 -15.73
N ALA A 25 25.79 -21.48 -14.83
CA ALA A 25 26.51 -20.20 -14.82
C ALA A 25 27.45 -20.05 -16.02
N LYS A 26 27.48 -18.87 -16.62
CA LYS A 26 28.52 -18.46 -17.56
C LYS A 26 29.33 -17.31 -16.99
N TYR A 27 30.64 -17.50 -16.89
CA TYR A 27 31.57 -16.58 -16.30
C TYR A 27 32.33 -15.79 -17.36
N TYR A 28 32.68 -14.55 -17.04
CA TYR A 28 33.45 -13.62 -17.88
C TYR A 28 34.66 -13.12 -17.11
N ASN A 29 35.74 -12.85 -17.83
CA ASN A 29 36.94 -12.31 -17.23
C ASN A 29 36.73 -10.85 -16.78
N TYR A 30 37.43 -10.43 -15.74
CA TYR A 30 37.43 -9.08 -15.21
C TYR A 30 38.81 -8.40 -15.21
N ILE A 31 39.86 -9.07 -15.71
CA ILE A 31 41.24 -8.56 -15.68
C ILE A 31 41.39 -7.35 -16.56
N ASP A 32 40.71 -7.28 -17.69
CA ASP A 32 40.74 -6.26 -18.72
C ASP A 32 39.82 -5.06 -18.46
N ILE A 33 39.08 -5.03 -17.35
CA ILE A 33 38.13 -3.93 -17.06
C ILE A 33 38.80 -2.67 -16.50
N GLY A 34 40.07 -2.65 -16.20
CA GLY A 34 40.74 -1.46 -15.66
C GLY A 34 40.51 -1.20 -14.17
N LEU A 35 40.16 -2.25 -13.42
CA LEU A 35 39.91 -2.20 -11.98
C LEU A 35 41.17 -1.89 -11.17
N SER A 36 41.00 -1.27 -10.01
CA SER A 36 42.04 -1.09 -9.00
C SER A 36 42.58 -2.46 -8.50
N LYS A 37 43.76 -2.43 -7.91
CA LYS A 37 44.34 -3.63 -7.29
C LYS A 37 43.46 -4.20 -6.21
N GLN A 38 42.81 -3.34 -5.43
CA GLN A 38 41.90 -3.72 -4.34
C GLN A 38 40.65 -4.45 -4.86
N SER A 39 40.05 -3.93 -5.92
CA SER A 39 38.90 -4.61 -6.55
C SER A 39 39.27 -5.93 -7.19
N ARG A 40 40.45 -6.02 -7.82
CA ARG A 40 40.94 -7.30 -8.37
C ARG A 40 41.16 -8.33 -7.28
N ASN A 41 41.84 -7.96 -6.20
CA ASN A 41 42.02 -8.87 -5.05
C ASN A 41 40.68 -9.34 -4.48
N PHE A 42 39.72 -8.42 -4.33
CA PHE A 42 38.38 -8.77 -3.87
C PHE A 42 37.68 -9.78 -4.77
N LEU A 43 37.77 -9.60 -6.10
CA LEU A 43 37.15 -10.50 -7.05
C LEU A 43 37.87 -11.85 -7.14
N GLU A 44 39.18 -11.88 -7.06
CA GLU A 44 40.00 -13.10 -7.03
C GLU A 44 39.66 -13.97 -5.83
N ASP A 45 39.50 -13.38 -4.65
CA ASP A 45 39.14 -14.09 -3.43
C ASP A 45 37.65 -14.52 -3.41
N THR A 46 36.75 -13.74 -4.02
CA THR A 46 35.30 -13.97 -3.94
C THR A 46 34.78 -14.82 -5.11
N LEU A 47 35.26 -14.55 -6.32
CA LEU A 47 34.80 -15.18 -7.58
C LEU A 47 35.98 -15.57 -8.49
N PRO A 48 36.80 -16.55 -8.08
CA PRO A 48 37.98 -16.97 -8.84
C PRO A 48 37.67 -17.48 -10.26
N LYS A 49 36.42 -17.91 -10.51
CA LYS A 49 35.98 -18.37 -11.86
C LYS A 49 35.61 -17.22 -12.80
N GLY A 50 35.54 -15.96 -12.30
CA GLY A 50 35.08 -14.79 -13.04
C GLY A 50 33.72 -14.27 -12.57
N ILE A 51 33.26 -13.22 -13.23
CA ILE A 51 31.99 -12.55 -12.92
C ILE A 51 30.93 -12.86 -13.99
N TYR A 52 29.66 -12.59 -13.68
CA TYR A 52 28.58 -12.73 -14.65
C TYR A 52 28.58 -11.58 -15.65
N ARG A 53 27.99 -11.77 -16.83
CA ARG A 53 27.98 -10.77 -17.88
C ARG A 53 27.34 -9.46 -17.41
N HIS A 54 26.18 -9.51 -16.79
CA HIS A 54 25.48 -8.33 -16.27
C HIS A 54 26.29 -7.58 -15.21
N GLN A 55 27.08 -8.29 -14.37
CA GLN A 55 27.99 -7.68 -13.41
C GLN A 55 29.13 -6.95 -14.11
N ARG A 56 29.72 -7.58 -15.15
CA ARG A 56 30.79 -6.99 -15.93
C ARG A 56 30.33 -5.71 -16.61
N GLU A 57 29.22 -5.73 -17.35
CA GLU A 57 28.68 -4.56 -18.06
C GLU A 57 28.30 -3.43 -17.09
N ALA A 58 27.77 -3.75 -15.92
CA ALA A 58 27.46 -2.78 -14.90
C ALA A 58 28.72 -2.10 -14.34
N ILE A 59 29.78 -2.86 -14.06
CA ILE A 59 31.06 -2.33 -13.57
C ILE A 59 31.73 -1.45 -14.62
N GLU A 60 31.81 -1.91 -15.89
CA GLU A 60 32.39 -1.13 -16.99
C GLU A 60 31.67 0.22 -17.15
N SER A 61 30.33 0.22 -17.13
CA SER A 61 29.53 1.46 -17.22
C SER A 61 29.75 2.38 -16.03
N PHE A 62 29.84 1.83 -14.82
CA PHE A 62 30.13 2.62 -13.63
C PHE A 62 31.51 3.31 -13.70
N LEU A 63 32.54 2.60 -14.15
CA LEU A 63 33.92 3.13 -14.26
C LEU A 63 34.04 4.30 -15.21
N ILE A 64 33.22 4.37 -16.27
CA ILE A 64 33.19 5.51 -17.19
C ILE A 64 32.31 6.68 -16.70
N GLY A 65 31.74 6.58 -15.49
CA GLY A 65 30.98 7.65 -14.84
C GLY A 65 29.46 7.59 -15.04
N GLU A 66 28.90 6.54 -15.63
CA GLU A 66 27.46 6.37 -15.79
C GLU A 66 26.79 5.95 -14.47
N ASN A 67 25.57 6.46 -14.21
CA ASN A 67 24.71 5.87 -13.21
C ASN A 67 24.12 4.58 -13.77
N VAL A 68 24.14 3.49 -12.99
CA VAL A 68 23.79 2.16 -13.47
C VAL A 68 22.69 1.55 -12.63
N CYS A 69 21.72 0.88 -13.25
CA CYS A 69 20.75 0.05 -12.55
C CYS A 69 20.66 -1.36 -13.13
N LEU A 70 20.83 -2.36 -12.26
CA LEU A 70 20.67 -3.77 -12.62
C LEU A 70 19.23 -4.20 -12.40
N THR A 71 18.55 -4.64 -13.46
CA THR A 71 17.16 -5.15 -13.41
C THR A 71 17.07 -6.68 -13.58
N THR A 72 18.12 -7.37 -13.17
CA THR A 72 18.21 -8.83 -13.21
C THR A 72 17.42 -9.49 -12.09
N GLY A 73 17.09 -10.77 -12.24
CA GLY A 73 16.30 -11.54 -11.28
C GLY A 73 16.89 -11.58 -9.87
N THR A 74 16.13 -12.17 -8.94
CA THR A 74 16.59 -12.41 -7.56
C THR A 74 17.77 -13.37 -7.57
N ALA A 75 18.67 -13.23 -6.59
CA ALA A 75 19.87 -14.07 -6.41
C ALA A 75 20.87 -14.08 -7.59
N SER A 76 20.82 -13.11 -8.50
CA SER A 76 21.79 -12.98 -9.61
C SER A 76 23.14 -12.35 -9.22
N GLY A 77 23.34 -12.02 -7.94
CA GLY A 77 24.61 -11.46 -7.44
C GLY A 77 24.78 -9.95 -7.70
N LYS A 78 23.69 -9.16 -7.78
CA LYS A 78 23.72 -7.71 -7.98
C LYS A 78 24.59 -6.96 -6.99
N SER A 79 24.59 -7.37 -5.73
CA SER A 79 25.35 -6.72 -4.65
C SER A 79 26.87 -6.71 -4.86
N LEU A 80 27.40 -7.64 -5.69
CA LEU A 80 28.83 -7.61 -6.07
C LEU A 80 29.21 -6.28 -6.69
N VAL A 81 28.37 -5.76 -7.59
CA VAL A 81 28.60 -4.48 -8.25
C VAL A 81 28.65 -3.33 -7.24
N PHE A 82 27.81 -3.37 -6.19
CA PHE A 82 27.85 -2.39 -5.11
C PHE A 82 29.20 -2.35 -4.41
N TYR A 83 29.72 -3.54 -4.08
CA TYR A 83 31.01 -3.65 -3.38
C TYR A 83 32.17 -3.18 -4.27
N VAL A 84 32.22 -3.61 -5.51
CA VAL A 84 33.25 -3.19 -6.46
C VAL A 84 33.21 -1.67 -6.68
N ALA A 85 32.04 -1.11 -6.91
CA ALA A 85 31.90 0.35 -7.09
C ALA A 85 32.34 1.13 -5.85
N ALA A 86 31.99 0.64 -4.65
CA ALA A 86 32.41 1.25 -3.39
C ALA A 86 33.92 1.20 -3.23
N ILE A 87 34.55 0.06 -3.52
CA ILE A 87 36.01 -0.11 -3.47
C ILE A 87 36.68 0.87 -4.42
N GLU A 88 36.20 0.99 -5.66
CA GLU A 88 36.75 1.93 -6.63
C GLU A 88 36.68 3.41 -6.17
N GLN A 89 35.51 3.80 -5.57
CA GLN A 89 35.36 5.15 -5.02
C GLN A 89 36.28 5.42 -3.84
N LEU A 90 36.45 4.43 -2.96
CA LEU A 90 37.35 4.53 -1.80
C LEU A 90 38.83 4.55 -2.20
N VAL A 91 39.22 3.90 -3.30
CA VAL A 91 40.58 3.98 -3.88
C VAL A 91 40.80 5.33 -4.50
N LYS A 92 39.82 5.86 -5.23
CA LYS A 92 39.89 7.12 -5.94
C LYS A 92 39.93 8.33 -5.00
N TYR A 93 39.17 8.27 -3.89
CA TYR A 93 39.03 9.34 -2.92
C TYR A 93 39.12 8.79 -1.50
N GLN A 94 40.25 9.02 -0.80
CA GLN A 94 40.49 8.44 0.55
C GLN A 94 39.45 8.82 1.58
N ASP A 95 38.89 10.03 1.51
CA ASP A 95 37.86 10.54 2.45
C ASP A 95 36.43 10.32 1.96
N SER A 96 36.24 9.56 0.91
CA SER A 96 34.93 9.30 0.32
C SER A 96 33.98 8.67 1.30
N LYS A 97 32.74 9.13 1.26
CA LYS A 97 31.60 8.54 2.00
C LYS A 97 30.63 7.89 1.00
N ILE A 98 30.05 6.80 1.41
CA ILE A 98 29.12 5.98 0.63
C ILE A 98 27.82 5.81 1.39
N ILE A 99 26.67 6.06 0.76
CA ILE A 99 25.36 5.79 1.33
C ILE A 99 24.76 4.58 0.62
N ALA A 100 24.44 3.53 1.36
CA ALA A 100 23.73 2.36 0.87
C ALA A 100 22.30 2.34 1.44
N ILE A 101 21.31 2.48 0.56
CA ILE A 101 19.89 2.64 0.92
C ILE A 101 19.15 1.35 0.62
N TYR A 102 18.59 0.77 1.66
CA TYR A 102 17.76 -0.43 1.58
C TYR A 102 16.32 -0.10 1.99
N PRO A 103 15.28 -0.57 1.28
CA PRO A 103 13.90 -0.16 1.54
C PRO A 103 13.31 -0.74 2.83
N LEU A 104 13.94 -1.77 3.40
CA LEU A 104 13.45 -2.46 4.60
C LEU A 104 14.54 -2.58 5.66
N LYS A 105 14.18 -2.32 6.92
CA LYS A 105 15.05 -2.48 8.11
C LYS A 105 15.59 -3.92 8.26
N ALA A 106 14.80 -4.90 7.87
CA ALA A 106 15.14 -6.32 7.98
C ALA A 106 16.45 -6.70 7.28
N LEU A 107 16.79 -5.98 6.23
CA LEU A 107 18.02 -6.19 5.45
C LEU A 107 19.27 -5.62 6.13
N GLY A 108 19.13 -4.64 7.01
CA GLY A 108 20.25 -3.80 7.44
C GLY A 108 21.37 -4.59 8.12
N LYS A 109 21.06 -5.49 9.07
CA LYS A 109 22.10 -6.23 9.83
C LYS A 109 22.86 -7.21 8.94
N GLU A 110 22.17 -7.99 8.14
CA GLU A 110 22.79 -8.93 7.20
C GLU A 110 23.65 -8.19 6.17
N GLN A 111 23.17 -7.07 5.66
CA GLN A 111 23.93 -6.25 4.72
C GLN A 111 25.15 -5.62 5.37
N GLU A 112 25.06 -5.18 6.63
CA GLU A 112 26.21 -4.64 7.39
C GLU A 112 27.33 -5.68 7.49
N GLU A 113 27.01 -6.91 7.86
CA GLU A 113 27.97 -8.02 7.94
C GLU A 113 28.60 -8.33 6.56
N ARG A 114 27.79 -8.32 5.49
CA ARG A 114 28.26 -8.53 4.11
C ARG A 114 29.19 -7.40 3.64
N TRP A 115 28.87 -6.15 3.95
CA TRP A 115 29.70 -5.00 3.66
C TRP A 115 31.05 -5.09 4.38
N ILE A 116 31.06 -5.34 5.68
CA ILE A 116 32.28 -5.50 6.49
C ILE A 116 33.14 -6.61 5.90
N LYS A 117 32.57 -7.76 5.61
CA LYS A 117 33.29 -8.87 5.01
C LYS A 117 33.92 -8.51 3.68
N SER A 118 33.17 -7.86 2.79
CA SER A 118 33.63 -7.51 1.43
C SER A 118 34.79 -6.50 1.48
N LEU A 119 34.68 -5.48 2.33
CA LEU A 119 35.74 -4.47 2.48
C LEU A 119 36.99 -5.01 3.17
N ASN A 120 36.84 -5.95 4.11
CA ASN A 120 37.97 -6.64 4.72
C ASN A 120 38.74 -7.50 3.70
N ILE A 121 38.04 -8.21 2.80
CA ILE A 121 38.63 -8.96 1.70
C ILE A 121 39.41 -8.01 0.78
N ALA A 122 38.85 -6.85 0.49
CA ALA A 122 39.49 -5.80 -0.29
C ALA A 122 40.65 -5.09 0.46
N LYS A 123 40.95 -5.50 1.69
CA LYS A 123 42.01 -4.95 2.58
C LYS A 123 41.80 -3.49 2.98
N PHE A 124 40.54 -3.05 3.07
CA PHE A 124 40.20 -1.77 3.68
C PHE A 124 39.94 -1.93 5.18
N ASN A 125 40.62 -1.10 5.97
CA ASN A 125 40.35 -0.97 7.41
C ASN A 125 39.46 0.23 7.69
N ILE A 126 38.20 0.18 7.25
CA ILE A 126 37.22 1.25 7.40
C ILE A 126 36.00 0.79 8.17
N LYS A 127 35.31 1.73 8.82
CA LYS A 127 34.07 1.42 9.53
C LYS A 127 32.87 1.47 8.57
N VAL A 128 32.07 0.41 8.63
CA VAL A 128 30.73 0.35 8.10
C VAL A 128 29.76 0.62 9.23
N GLY A 129 28.86 1.56 9.08
CA GLY A 129 27.86 1.90 10.05
C GLY A 129 26.46 1.58 9.55
N ARG A 130 25.58 1.18 10.45
CA ARG A 130 24.15 1.04 10.21
C ARG A 130 23.40 1.94 11.17
N ILE A 131 22.47 2.72 10.65
CA ILE A 131 21.55 3.50 11.47
C ILE A 131 20.12 3.15 11.06
N ASP A 132 19.37 2.62 12.01
CA ASP A 132 17.95 2.31 11.90
C ASP A 132 17.22 2.57 13.23
N GLY A 133 15.94 2.16 13.32
CA GLY A 133 15.15 2.37 14.53
C GLY A 133 15.63 1.61 15.76
N GLN A 134 16.49 0.60 15.62
CA GLN A 134 17.06 -0.17 16.75
C GLN A 134 18.29 0.51 17.36
N VAL A 135 18.97 1.36 16.59
CA VAL A 135 20.15 2.07 17.07
C VAL A 135 19.73 3.22 17.98
N PRO A 136 20.14 3.23 19.27
CA PRO A 136 19.83 4.31 20.21
C PRO A 136 20.25 5.67 19.65
N MET A 137 19.44 6.70 19.88
CA MET A 137 19.68 8.03 19.31
C MET A 137 21.06 8.61 19.68
N TYR A 138 21.52 8.38 20.89
CA TYR A 138 22.82 8.87 21.38
C TYR A 138 24.03 8.25 20.68
N MET A 139 23.89 7.04 20.10
CA MET A 139 24.98 6.36 19.37
C MET A 139 25.09 6.80 17.90
N ARG A 140 23.99 7.28 17.32
CA ARG A 140 23.93 7.59 15.88
C ARG A 140 24.97 8.65 15.43
N PRO A 141 25.22 9.75 16.16
CA PRO A 141 26.23 10.74 15.76
C PRO A 141 27.66 10.18 15.69
N GLU A 142 28.02 9.26 16.61
CA GLU A 142 29.32 8.60 16.61
C GLU A 142 29.47 7.64 15.42
N ILE A 143 28.42 6.80 15.17
CA ILE A 143 28.40 5.92 14.01
C ILE A 143 28.56 6.74 12.72
N LEU A 144 27.84 7.84 12.60
CA LEU A 144 27.90 8.71 11.42
C LEU A 144 29.30 9.32 11.23
N LYS A 145 29.94 9.78 12.30
CA LYS A 145 31.28 10.37 12.28
C LYS A 145 32.33 9.36 11.81
N ASP A 146 32.25 8.15 12.36
CA ASP A 146 33.31 7.15 12.21
C ASP A 146 33.19 6.33 10.91
N SER A 147 31.98 6.22 10.35
CA SER A 147 31.72 5.37 9.19
C SER A 147 32.17 6.02 7.88
N GLN A 148 32.67 5.21 6.94
CA GLN A 148 32.86 5.59 5.54
C GLN A 148 31.73 5.02 4.66
N VAL A 149 31.18 3.86 5.00
CA VAL A 149 29.97 3.30 4.38
C VAL A 149 28.85 3.35 5.40
N LEU A 150 27.72 3.95 5.04
CA LEU A 150 26.56 4.10 5.90
C LEU A 150 25.34 3.41 5.30
N ILE A 151 24.78 2.46 6.04
CA ILE A 151 23.59 1.71 5.66
C ILE A 151 22.38 2.37 6.31
N LEU A 152 21.41 2.77 5.49
CA LEU A 152 20.21 3.50 5.89
C LEU A 152 18.97 2.93 5.23
N THR A 153 17.80 3.23 5.83
CA THR A 153 16.51 3.11 5.15
C THR A 153 15.99 4.51 4.81
N PRO A 154 15.12 4.67 3.78
CA PRO A 154 14.52 5.97 3.49
C PRO A 154 13.80 6.58 4.70
N ASP A 155 13.11 5.74 5.48
CA ASP A 155 12.41 6.18 6.69
C ASP A 155 13.36 6.83 7.70
N ILE A 156 14.57 6.27 7.91
CA ILE A 156 15.59 6.85 8.81
C ILE A 156 16.25 8.09 8.20
N ILE A 157 16.46 8.09 6.90
CA ILE A 157 16.98 9.30 6.25
C ILE A 157 15.97 10.43 6.48
N HIS A 158 14.70 10.20 6.26
CA HIS A 158 13.65 11.20 6.44
C HIS A 158 13.48 11.62 7.89
N ALA A 159 13.28 10.68 8.81
CA ALA A 159 12.89 10.96 10.19
C ALA A 159 14.07 11.35 11.09
N TRP A 160 15.30 11.01 10.73
CA TRP A 160 16.45 11.29 11.60
C TRP A 160 17.58 12.01 10.87
N PHE A 161 18.10 11.48 9.76
CA PHE A 161 19.32 12.01 9.16
C PHE A 161 19.12 13.46 8.67
N MET A 162 18.03 13.70 7.94
CA MET A 162 17.66 15.01 7.43
C MET A 162 17.20 16.01 8.52
N CYS A 163 16.78 15.53 9.69
CA CYS A 163 16.44 16.37 10.83
C CYS A 163 17.66 16.84 11.63
N ASN A 164 18.82 16.22 11.42
CA ASN A 164 20.04 16.47 12.18
C ASN A 164 21.11 17.19 11.37
N LEU A 165 20.73 18.01 10.42
CA LEU A 165 21.66 18.78 9.58
C LEU A 165 22.39 19.91 10.33
N SER A 166 21.91 20.29 11.51
CA SER A 166 22.65 21.14 12.43
C SER A 166 23.91 20.45 13.00
N ASN A 167 23.99 19.13 12.90
CA ASN A 167 25.17 18.37 13.33
C ASN A 167 26.24 18.37 12.23
N GLN A 168 27.44 18.86 12.58
CA GLN A 168 28.58 18.93 11.65
C GLN A 168 28.95 17.57 11.04
N ALA A 169 28.74 16.46 11.76
CA ALA A 169 29.00 15.12 11.22
C ALA A 169 28.06 14.76 10.06
N ALA A 170 26.78 15.16 10.13
CA ALA A 170 25.81 14.92 9.06
C ALA A 170 26.16 15.70 7.79
N ILE A 171 26.47 16.98 7.94
CA ILE A 171 26.89 17.83 6.83
C ILE A 171 28.20 17.33 6.21
N ASN A 172 29.21 16.99 7.04
CA ASN A 172 30.48 16.45 6.55
C ASN A 172 30.27 15.11 5.82
N PHE A 173 29.35 14.28 6.28
CA PHE A 173 29.04 13.03 5.59
C PHE A 173 28.44 13.30 4.21
N LEU A 174 27.44 14.18 4.10
CA LEU A 174 26.84 14.57 2.82
C LEU A 174 27.86 15.22 1.89
N ALA A 175 28.70 16.14 2.39
CA ALA A 175 29.69 16.86 1.60
C ALA A 175 30.76 15.95 0.99
N LYS A 176 31.02 14.78 1.58
CA LYS A 176 32.01 13.80 1.10
C LYS A 176 31.36 12.58 0.42
N THR A 177 30.06 12.55 0.25
CA THR A 177 29.39 11.41 -0.38
C THR A 177 29.65 11.38 -1.87
N SER A 178 30.36 10.35 -2.35
CA SER A 178 30.68 10.16 -3.77
C SER A 178 29.80 9.10 -4.45
N LEU A 179 29.18 8.21 -3.68
CA LEU A 179 28.36 7.13 -4.18
C LEU A 179 27.10 6.95 -3.34
N ILE A 180 25.97 6.84 -4.04
CA ILE A 180 24.69 6.45 -3.43
C ILE A 180 24.22 5.16 -4.10
N ILE A 181 23.98 4.14 -3.30
CA ILE A 181 23.46 2.85 -3.72
C ILE A 181 21.99 2.76 -3.29
N VAL A 182 21.11 2.41 -4.20
CA VAL A 182 19.68 2.22 -3.93
C VAL A 182 19.29 0.81 -4.34
N ASP A 183 19.07 -0.04 -3.34
CA ASP A 183 18.67 -1.42 -3.57
C ASP A 183 17.15 -1.56 -3.66
N GLU A 184 16.70 -2.63 -4.32
CA GLU A 184 15.30 -3.00 -4.50
C GLU A 184 14.43 -1.84 -5.03
N VAL A 185 14.90 -1.16 -6.08
CA VAL A 185 14.28 0.05 -6.65
C VAL A 185 12.80 -0.14 -6.99
N HIS A 186 12.39 -1.34 -7.38
CA HIS A 186 10.99 -1.67 -7.69
C HIS A 186 10.02 -1.53 -6.49
N ASN A 187 10.53 -1.41 -5.27
CA ASN A 187 9.69 -1.18 -4.08
C ASN A 187 9.29 0.27 -3.87
N TYR A 188 9.98 1.18 -4.55
CA TYR A 188 9.68 2.60 -4.44
C TYR A 188 8.54 2.95 -5.40
N THR A 189 7.34 2.47 -5.10
CA THR A 189 6.12 2.72 -5.86
C THR A 189 5.04 3.31 -4.97
N GLY A 190 3.97 3.82 -5.57
CA GLY A 190 2.85 4.37 -4.83
C GLY A 190 3.24 5.56 -3.95
N VAL A 191 2.64 5.65 -2.79
CA VAL A 191 2.92 6.70 -1.79
C VAL A 191 4.36 6.67 -1.33
N PHE A 192 4.88 5.49 -1.00
CA PHE A 192 6.26 5.34 -0.53
C PHE A 192 7.28 5.79 -1.58
N GLY A 193 7.06 5.41 -2.84
CA GLY A 193 7.92 5.81 -3.94
C GLY A 193 7.87 7.30 -4.20
N SER A 194 6.68 7.90 -4.21
CA SER A 194 6.49 9.33 -4.44
C SER A 194 7.12 10.20 -3.34
N ASN A 195 6.94 9.82 -2.07
CA ASN A 195 7.62 10.48 -0.95
C ASN A 195 9.16 10.29 -1.02
N SER A 196 9.62 9.09 -1.35
CA SER A 196 11.06 8.82 -1.49
C SER A 196 11.69 9.63 -2.63
N ALA A 197 10.95 9.85 -3.71
CA ALA A 197 11.41 10.68 -4.82
C ALA A 197 11.67 12.13 -4.39
N TYR A 198 10.86 12.69 -3.53
CA TYR A 198 11.09 14.00 -2.91
C TYR A 198 12.23 13.96 -1.90
N LEU A 199 12.32 12.91 -1.08
CA LEU A 199 13.44 12.74 -0.15
C LEU A 199 14.79 12.75 -0.89
N PHE A 200 14.92 12.00 -1.97
CA PHE A 200 16.15 11.95 -2.77
C PHE A 200 16.47 13.30 -3.44
N ARG A 201 15.45 14.05 -3.87
CA ARG A 201 15.64 15.40 -4.42
C ARG A 201 16.08 16.39 -3.35
N ARG A 202 15.50 16.31 -2.13
CA ARG A 202 15.94 17.13 -0.99
C ARG A 202 17.42 16.84 -0.65
N MET A 203 17.80 15.57 -0.54
CA MET A 203 19.19 15.18 -0.34
C MET A 203 20.11 15.76 -1.42
N ARG A 204 19.75 15.61 -2.69
CA ARG A 204 20.53 16.15 -3.81
C ARG A 204 20.63 17.67 -3.77
N HIS A 205 19.56 18.35 -3.40
CA HIS A 205 19.57 19.81 -3.23
C HIS A 205 20.62 20.22 -2.19
N LEU A 206 20.60 19.61 -1.03
CA LEU A 206 21.57 19.91 0.03
C LEU A 206 23.00 19.53 -0.37
N MET A 207 23.18 18.37 -1.00
CA MET A 207 24.49 17.98 -1.53
C MET A 207 25.01 18.98 -2.57
N SER A 208 24.15 19.53 -3.42
CA SER A 208 24.55 20.54 -4.41
C SER A 208 25.01 21.85 -3.74
N LEU A 209 24.37 22.28 -2.65
CA LEU A 209 24.83 23.43 -1.84
C LEU A 209 26.22 23.17 -1.23
N LEU A 210 26.47 21.90 -0.85
CA LEU A 210 27.78 21.46 -0.34
C LEU A 210 28.81 21.20 -1.42
N GLY A 211 28.50 21.45 -2.71
CA GLY A 211 29.40 21.24 -3.85
C GLY A 211 29.61 19.77 -4.22
N THR A 212 28.70 18.89 -3.85
CA THR A 212 28.79 17.44 -4.03
C THR A 212 27.77 16.93 -5.03
N SER A 213 28.21 16.04 -5.94
CA SER A 213 27.37 15.36 -6.92
C SER A 213 27.73 13.86 -6.97
N PRO A 214 27.09 13.02 -6.18
CA PRO A 214 27.41 11.60 -6.12
C PRO A 214 26.98 10.86 -7.38
N GLN A 215 27.70 9.79 -7.70
CA GLN A 215 27.28 8.79 -8.68
C GLN A 215 26.28 7.82 -8.05
N TYR A 216 25.41 7.20 -8.87
CA TYR A 216 24.35 6.31 -8.36
C TYR A 216 24.48 4.91 -8.93
N ILE A 217 24.19 3.91 -8.09
CA ILE A 217 23.93 2.54 -8.51
C ILE A 217 22.58 2.10 -7.95
N GLY A 218 21.73 1.55 -8.83
CA GLY A 218 20.48 0.92 -8.47
C GLY A 218 20.51 -0.59 -8.68
N ALA A 219 19.73 -1.31 -7.89
CA ALA A 219 19.35 -2.68 -8.20
C ALA A 219 17.84 -2.87 -8.05
N SER A 220 17.27 -3.62 -8.95
CA SER A 220 15.83 -3.86 -9.02
C SER A 220 15.54 -5.30 -9.41
N ALA A 221 14.36 -5.80 -9.09
CA ALA A 221 13.76 -6.87 -9.87
C ALA A 221 13.28 -6.29 -11.21
N THR A 222 12.86 -7.15 -12.13
CA THR A 222 12.30 -6.72 -13.42
C THR A 222 10.99 -5.94 -13.19
N ILE A 223 10.93 -4.72 -13.71
CA ILE A 223 9.75 -3.83 -13.68
C ILE A 223 9.51 -3.26 -15.06
N ALA A 224 8.29 -2.77 -15.31
CA ALA A 224 7.97 -2.05 -16.54
C ALA A 224 8.69 -0.69 -16.59
N LYS A 225 9.22 -0.33 -17.76
CA LYS A 225 9.83 0.99 -18.03
C LYS A 225 10.83 1.46 -16.95
N PRO A 226 11.87 0.70 -16.62
CA PRO A 226 12.78 0.98 -15.51
C PRO A 226 13.48 2.33 -15.61
N GLU A 227 13.85 2.78 -16.80
CA GLU A 227 14.47 4.08 -17.04
C GLU A 227 13.57 5.24 -16.60
N LEU A 228 12.30 5.20 -16.99
CA LEU A 228 11.31 6.21 -16.62
C LEU A 228 11.07 6.22 -15.11
N HIS A 229 10.97 5.03 -14.51
CA HIS A 229 10.78 4.87 -13.08
C HIS A 229 11.94 5.48 -12.29
N LEU A 230 13.17 5.13 -12.63
CA LEU A 230 14.39 5.67 -12.00
C LEU A 230 14.53 7.18 -12.18
N LYS A 231 14.22 7.70 -13.38
CA LYS A 231 14.24 9.14 -13.65
C LYS A 231 13.22 9.88 -12.79
N LYS A 232 12.01 9.32 -12.60
CA LYS A 232 11.01 9.88 -11.68
C LYS A 232 11.45 9.77 -10.22
N LEU A 233 12.00 8.62 -9.81
CA LEU A 233 12.41 8.37 -8.44
C LEU A 233 13.62 9.21 -8.02
N LEU A 234 14.71 9.14 -8.77
CA LEU A 234 16.01 9.72 -8.37
C LEU A 234 16.32 11.04 -9.07
N GLY A 235 15.55 11.39 -10.09
CA GLY A 235 15.74 12.65 -10.84
C GLY A 235 17.01 12.68 -11.71
N VAL A 236 17.65 11.52 -11.97
CA VAL A 236 18.84 11.36 -12.80
C VAL A 236 18.62 10.26 -13.83
N ASN A 237 19.42 10.27 -14.91
CA ASN A 237 19.38 9.23 -15.92
C ASN A 237 20.24 8.04 -15.49
N PHE A 238 19.82 6.85 -15.90
CA PHE A 238 20.51 5.59 -15.64
C PHE A 238 20.70 4.79 -16.91
N LYS A 239 21.81 4.08 -16.99
CA LYS A 239 21.96 2.95 -17.90
C LYS A 239 21.35 1.71 -17.26
N ILE A 240 20.45 1.07 -17.96
CA ILE A 240 19.81 -0.15 -17.50
C ILE A 240 20.59 -1.38 -17.98
N ILE A 241 20.85 -2.28 -17.04
CA ILE A 241 21.47 -3.59 -17.28
C ILE A 241 20.39 -4.63 -17.14
N ASP A 242 19.88 -5.10 -18.28
CA ASP A 242 18.70 -5.93 -18.35
C ASP A 242 18.90 -7.40 -17.92
N ALA A 243 17.78 -8.06 -17.64
CA ALA A 243 17.73 -9.47 -17.30
C ALA A 243 18.15 -10.40 -18.46
N ASP A 244 18.09 -9.92 -19.70
CA ASP A 244 18.45 -10.70 -20.91
C ASP A 244 19.93 -11.08 -20.95
N ILE A 245 20.78 -10.27 -20.34
CA ILE A 245 22.23 -10.55 -20.23
C ILE A 245 22.61 -11.22 -18.91
N ASP A 246 21.64 -11.63 -18.09
CA ASP A 246 21.89 -12.36 -16.85
C ASP A 246 22.40 -13.76 -17.14
N THR A 247 23.66 -14.03 -16.80
CA THR A 247 24.30 -15.34 -16.94
C THR A 247 24.50 -16.09 -15.61
N SER A 248 23.84 -15.65 -14.53
CA SER A 248 23.88 -16.33 -13.23
C SER A 248 23.19 -17.70 -13.29
N PRO A 249 23.57 -18.65 -12.42
CA PRO A 249 22.92 -19.96 -12.38
C PRO A 249 21.50 -19.85 -11.84
N LYS A 250 20.62 -20.72 -12.30
CA LYS A 250 19.26 -20.87 -11.77
C LYS A 250 18.93 -22.34 -11.54
N GLN A 251 18.24 -22.64 -10.46
CA GLN A 251 17.75 -23.99 -10.18
C GLN A 251 16.41 -24.24 -10.88
N GLU A 252 16.08 -25.49 -11.11
CA GLU A 252 14.78 -25.90 -11.66
C GLU A 252 13.66 -25.61 -10.65
N ILE A 253 12.56 -25.00 -11.11
CA ILE A 253 11.35 -24.79 -10.31
C ILE A 253 10.18 -25.46 -11.02
N THR A 254 9.47 -26.34 -10.29
CA THR A 254 8.21 -26.94 -10.74
C THR A 254 7.04 -26.20 -10.13
N ILE A 255 6.11 -25.71 -10.95
CA ILE A 255 4.95 -24.95 -10.56
C ILE A 255 3.71 -25.79 -10.83
N LYS A 256 2.90 -26.04 -9.79
CA LYS A 256 1.64 -26.78 -9.88
C LYS A 256 0.48 -25.83 -9.62
N LEU A 257 -0.45 -25.74 -10.55
CA LEU A 257 -1.70 -25.02 -10.40
C LEU A 257 -2.75 -26.01 -9.91
N VAL A 258 -3.32 -25.73 -8.72
CA VAL A 258 -4.22 -26.67 -8.05
C VAL A 258 -5.52 -25.99 -7.60
N GLU A 259 -6.60 -26.75 -7.69
CA GLU A 259 -7.93 -26.33 -7.24
C GLU A 259 -8.36 -27.18 -6.04
N PRO A 260 -8.60 -26.55 -4.88
CA PRO A 260 -9.16 -27.26 -3.73
C PRO A 260 -10.64 -27.60 -3.97
N PRO A 261 -11.18 -28.64 -3.31
CA PRO A 261 -12.58 -28.98 -3.44
C PRO A 261 -13.50 -27.85 -2.90
N SER A 262 -14.55 -27.50 -3.64
CA SER A 262 -15.50 -26.43 -3.33
C SER A 262 -16.36 -26.66 -2.08
N THR A 263 -16.33 -27.88 -1.54
CA THR A 263 -17.17 -28.31 -0.42
C THR A 263 -16.70 -27.84 0.95
N LYS A 264 -15.50 -27.30 1.07
CA LYS A 264 -14.89 -26.82 2.32
C LYS A 264 -14.51 -25.34 2.23
N ASP A 265 -14.51 -24.71 3.41
CA ASP A 265 -13.96 -23.37 3.57
C ASP A 265 -12.46 -23.34 3.19
N LEU A 266 -12.09 -22.42 2.32
CA LEU A 266 -10.72 -22.32 1.78
C LEU A 266 -9.66 -22.18 2.89
N LEU A 267 -9.92 -21.37 3.91
CA LEU A 267 -8.93 -21.12 4.97
C LEU A 267 -8.70 -22.38 5.82
N THR A 268 -9.74 -23.15 6.09
CA THR A 268 -9.63 -24.44 6.76
C THR A 268 -8.84 -25.44 5.91
N THR A 269 -9.15 -25.51 4.61
CA THR A 269 -8.48 -26.38 3.66
C THR A 269 -6.98 -26.06 3.54
N LEU A 270 -6.62 -24.77 3.50
CA LEU A 270 -5.25 -24.31 3.50
C LEU A 270 -4.50 -24.66 4.80
N SER A 271 -5.18 -24.50 5.95
CA SER A 271 -4.60 -24.85 7.25
C SER A 271 -4.30 -26.36 7.33
N GLU A 272 -5.24 -27.21 6.89
CA GLU A 272 -5.05 -28.67 6.81
C GLU A 272 -3.87 -29.05 5.89
N PHE A 273 -3.73 -28.37 4.73
CA PHE A 273 -2.64 -28.61 3.80
C PHE A 273 -1.28 -28.21 4.38
N MET A 274 -1.18 -27.05 5.00
CA MET A 274 0.07 -26.59 5.63
C MET A 274 0.47 -27.48 6.82
N GLU A 275 -0.51 -27.91 7.63
CA GLU A 275 -0.23 -28.88 8.70
C GLU A 275 0.25 -30.24 8.16
N PHE A 276 -0.36 -30.70 7.07
CA PHE A 276 0.10 -31.92 6.38
C PHE A 276 1.55 -31.77 5.92
N VAL A 277 1.87 -30.67 5.23
CA VAL A 277 3.24 -30.39 4.77
C VAL A 277 4.21 -30.38 5.94
N ALA A 278 3.88 -29.69 7.02
CA ALA A 278 4.75 -29.58 8.19
C ALA A 278 4.99 -30.92 8.93
N LYS A 279 3.98 -31.81 8.96
CA LYS A 279 4.05 -33.07 9.72
C LYS A 279 4.53 -34.26 8.91
N ASN A 280 4.33 -34.26 7.59
CA ASN A 280 4.51 -35.43 6.74
C ASN A 280 5.55 -35.25 5.62
N THR A 281 6.27 -34.13 5.61
CA THR A 281 7.30 -33.85 4.61
C THR A 281 8.50 -33.14 5.24
N ASP A 282 9.65 -33.21 4.55
CA ASP A 282 10.86 -32.47 4.93
C ASP A 282 10.90 -31.05 4.32
N TYR A 283 9.83 -30.60 3.65
CA TYR A 283 9.78 -29.27 3.07
C TYR A 283 9.87 -28.17 4.13
N LYS A 284 10.74 -27.22 3.87
CA LYS A 284 10.66 -25.88 4.49
C LYS A 284 9.87 -25.00 3.54
N PHE A 285 8.78 -24.40 4.00
CA PHE A 285 7.85 -23.72 3.11
C PHE A 285 7.55 -22.28 3.49
N ILE A 286 7.21 -21.50 2.47
CA ILE A 286 6.62 -20.17 2.61
C ILE A 286 5.26 -20.15 1.93
N THR A 287 4.26 -19.62 2.63
CA THR A 287 2.92 -19.40 2.08
C THR A 287 2.70 -17.89 1.91
N PHE A 288 2.39 -17.48 0.70
CA PHE A 288 2.02 -16.10 0.41
C PHE A 288 0.51 -15.94 0.33
N VAL A 289 -0.01 -14.98 1.08
CA VAL A 289 -1.42 -14.55 1.07
C VAL A 289 -1.50 -13.03 0.92
N ASP A 290 -2.56 -12.53 0.31
CA ASP A 290 -2.65 -11.09 0.00
C ASP A 290 -3.22 -10.23 1.15
N SER A 291 -3.62 -10.85 2.26
CA SER A 291 -4.25 -10.17 3.40
C SER A 291 -3.51 -10.43 4.71
N ARG A 292 -3.15 -9.33 5.42
CA ARG A 292 -2.60 -9.41 6.79
C ARG A 292 -3.51 -10.19 7.73
N LYS A 293 -4.82 -9.99 7.61
CA LYS A 293 -5.82 -10.69 8.41
C LYS A 293 -5.83 -12.20 8.13
N GLN A 294 -5.73 -12.59 6.86
CA GLN A 294 -5.63 -14.01 6.49
C GLN A 294 -4.35 -14.64 7.01
N THR A 295 -3.20 -13.94 6.88
CA THR A 295 -1.91 -14.38 7.43
C THR A 295 -2.02 -14.77 8.90
N GLU A 296 -2.58 -13.88 9.71
CA GLU A 296 -2.74 -14.09 11.15
C GLU A 296 -3.77 -15.18 11.47
N TYR A 297 -4.90 -15.17 10.78
CA TYR A 297 -5.99 -16.10 11.05
C TYR A 297 -5.62 -17.54 10.72
N ILE A 298 -5.02 -17.79 9.55
CA ILE A 298 -4.56 -19.11 9.14
C ILE A 298 -3.57 -19.67 10.17
N THR A 299 -2.56 -18.88 10.53
CA THR A 299 -1.56 -19.30 11.51
C THR A 299 -2.16 -19.48 12.90
N SER A 300 -3.18 -18.70 13.28
CA SER A 300 -3.87 -18.87 14.54
C SER A 300 -4.67 -20.19 14.61
N ILE A 301 -5.19 -20.67 13.48
CA ILE A 301 -5.84 -22.00 13.41
C ILE A 301 -4.78 -23.08 13.64
N ILE A 302 -3.66 -23.02 12.94
CA ILE A 302 -2.58 -24.00 13.02
C ILE A 302 -1.95 -24.03 14.42
N SER A 303 -1.81 -22.89 15.07
CA SER A 303 -1.21 -22.79 16.41
C SER A 303 -1.97 -23.57 17.48
N ARG A 304 -3.29 -23.82 17.30
CA ARG A 304 -4.11 -24.62 18.21
C ARG A 304 -3.61 -26.06 18.38
N SER A 305 -3.05 -26.62 17.33
CA SER A 305 -2.52 -27.99 17.38
C SER A 305 -1.12 -28.06 18.02
N GLN A 306 -0.51 -26.93 18.32
CA GLN A 306 0.88 -26.83 18.77
C GLN A 306 1.04 -26.35 20.23
N ILE A 307 0.00 -25.69 20.78
CA ILE A 307 -0.01 -25.13 22.13
C ILE A 307 -1.31 -25.51 22.83
N SER A 308 -1.24 -26.00 24.09
CA SER A 308 -2.42 -26.26 24.91
C SER A 308 -3.06 -24.96 25.40
N GLU A 309 -4.40 -24.97 25.59
CA GLU A 309 -5.14 -23.78 26.06
C GLU A 309 -4.76 -23.37 27.50
N ASP A 310 -4.16 -24.26 28.27
CA ASP A 310 -3.73 -24.07 29.66
C ASP A 310 -2.31 -23.45 29.79
N ASP A 311 -1.58 -23.28 28.67
CA ASP A 311 -0.29 -22.60 28.67
C ASP A 311 -0.49 -21.09 28.85
N ASP A 312 -0.47 -20.60 30.08
CA ASP A 312 -0.47 -19.15 30.39
C ASP A 312 0.91 -18.54 30.07
N ILE A 313 1.17 -18.40 28.75
CA ILE A 313 2.43 -17.87 28.27
C ILE A 313 2.37 -16.35 28.32
N SER A 314 2.96 -15.79 29.38
CA SER A 314 2.91 -14.38 29.69
C SER A 314 3.71 -13.49 28.73
N PHE A 315 4.73 -14.04 28.04
CA PHE A 315 5.60 -13.30 27.13
C PHE A 315 5.41 -13.73 25.67
N ASN A 316 5.31 -12.76 24.78
CA ASN A 316 5.11 -12.98 23.34
C ASN A 316 6.30 -13.73 22.72
N TYR A 317 7.51 -13.50 23.19
CA TYR A 317 8.73 -14.16 22.73
C TYR A 317 8.70 -15.68 22.97
N ASP A 318 8.36 -16.11 24.18
CA ASP A 318 8.30 -17.54 24.53
C ASP A 318 7.19 -18.27 23.76
N TYR A 319 6.09 -17.58 23.53
CA TYR A 319 5.00 -18.08 22.70
C TYR A 319 5.46 -18.32 21.25
N LEU A 320 6.15 -17.36 20.66
CA LEU A 320 6.65 -17.49 19.28
C LEU A 320 7.69 -18.60 19.14
N GLN A 321 8.47 -18.91 20.18
CA GLN A 321 9.46 -20.01 20.15
C GLN A 321 8.84 -21.40 20.07
N LYS A 322 7.63 -21.60 20.58
CA LYS A 322 6.94 -22.90 20.57
C LYS A 322 6.31 -23.25 19.23
N LEU A 323 6.04 -22.27 18.36
CA LEU A 323 5.36 -22.50 17.09
C LEU A 323 6.32 -22.90 15.97
N SER A 324 5.95 -23.90 15.18
CA SER A 324 6.72 -24.35 14.01
C SER A 324 6.37 -23.59 12.73
N ILE A 325 5.19 -22.97 12.69
CA ILE A 325 4.68 -22.13 11.60
C ILE A 325 4.29 -20.79 12.19
N LEU A 326 4.87 -19.71 11.65
CA LEU A 326 4.64 -18.35 12.13
C LEU A 326 4.07 -17.44 11.04
N PRO A 327 3.25 -16.44 11.43
CA PRO A 327 2.88 -15.36 10.52
C PRO A 327 4.02 -14.35 10.39
N TYR A 328 4.13 -13.71 9.23
CA TYR A 328 5.04 -12.59 9.02
C TYR A 328 4.38 -11.50 8.17
N ARG A 329 4.28 -10.30 8.69
CA ARG A 329 3.68 -9.16 7.99
C ARG A 329 4.32 -7.82 8.36
N ALA A 330 4.15 -6.83 7.53
CA ALA A 330 4.44 -5.45 7.88
C ALA A 330 3.51 -4.99 9.03
N GLY A 331 4.02 -4.12 9.92
CA GLY A 331 3.29 -3.59 11.06
C GLY A 331 3.44 -4.38 12.37
N TYR A 332 4.31 -5.38 12.41
CA TYR A 332 4.76 -5.95 13.69
C TYR A 332 5.73 -5.01 14.41
N GLU A 333 5.69 -5.05 15.73
CA GLU A 333 6.71 -4.45 16.55
C GLU A 333 8.10 -5.06 16.23
N GLU A 334 9.14 -4.28 16.43
CA GLU A 334 10.49 -4.65 15.99
C GLU A 334 11.00 -5.92 16.68
N SER A 335 10.70 -6.08 17.98
CA SER A 335 11.08 -7.27 18.77
C SER A 335 10.48 -8.56 18.18
N ASP A 336 9.19 -8.53 17.86
CA ASP A 336 8.47 -9.68 17.31
C ASP A 336 8.98 -10.02 15.91
N ARG A 337 9.21 -9.00 15.10
CA ARG A 337 9.75 -9.15 13.75
C ARG A 337 11.13 -9.78 13.78
N SER A 338 12.02 -9.28 14.62
CA SER A 338 13.39 -9.78 14.77
C SER A 338 13.42 -11.22 15.25
N ALA A 339 12.56 -11.60 16.20
CA ALA A 339 12.45 -12.97 16.68
C ALA A 339 12.04 -13.96 15.57
N ILE A 340 11.08 -13.57 14.73
CA ILE A 340 10.65 -14.41 13.60
C ILE A 340 11.76 -14.50 12.54
N GLN A 341 12.41 -13.39 12.21
CA GLN A 341 13.51 -13.36 11.23
C GLN A 341 14.71 -14.21 11.65
N GLU A 342 15.09 -14.15 12.92
CA GLU A 342 16.15 -14.98 13.46
C GLU A 342 15.87 -16.47 13.30
N ARG A 343 14.64 -16.89 13.55
CA ARG A 343 14.22 -18.29 13.38
C ARG A 343 14.18 -18.69 11.91
N LEU A 344 13.77 -17.79 11.00
CA LEU A 344 13.79 -18.02 9.56
C LEU A 344 15.21 -18.20 9.04
N SER A 345 16.13 -17.32 9.40
CA SER A 345 17.53 -17.36 8.95
C SER A 345 18.27 -18.59 9.49
N LYS A 346 17.96 -19.03 10.71
CA LYS A 346 18.51 -20.25 11.30
C LYS A 346 17.86 -21.54 10.77
N GLY A 347 16.79 -21.45 9.94
CA GLY A 347 16.07 -22.62 9.43
C GLY A 347 15.34 -23.43 10.51
N THR A 348 15.07 -22.85 11.68
CA THR A 348 14.38 -23.53 12.78
C THR A 348 12.86 -23.57 12.63
N LEU A 349 12.30 -22.76 11.70
CA LEU A 349 10.88 -22.81 11.33
C LEU A 349 10.67 -23.85 10.23
N THR A 350 9.56 -24.58 10.33
CA THR A 350 9.08 -25.45 9.26
C THR A 350 8.39 -24.67 8.18
N GLY A 351 7.59 -23.64 8.56
CA GLY A 351 6.87 -22.81 7.62
C GLY A 351 6.66 -21.39 8.10
N VAL A 352 6.41 -20.53 7.15
CA VAL A 352 6.01 -19.13 7.41
C VAL A 352 4.85 -18.75 6.50
N VAL A 353 3.85 -18.05 7.04
CA VAL A 353 2.76 -17.47 6.26
C VAL A 353 2.97 -15.97 6.20
N SER A 354 3.08 -15.42 5.00
CA SER A 354 3.45 -14.01 4.80
C SER A 354 2.57 -13.31 3.79
N THR A 355 2.49 -12.01 3.92
CA THR A 355 2.09 -11.12 2.83
C THR A 355 3.29 -10.84 1.92
N SER A 356 3.22 -9.84 1.05
CA SER A 356 4.36 -9.36 0.26
C SER A 356 5.60 -8.96 1.10
N ALA A 357 5.47 -8.92 2.43
CA ALA A 357 6.58 -8.54 3.33
C ALA A 357 7.82 -9.46 3.22
N LEU A 358 7.68 -10.71 2.78
CA LEU A 358 8.79 -11.63 2.51
C LEU A 358 9.09 -11.83 1.01
N GLU A 359 8.48 -11.07 0.12
CA GLU A 359 8.91 -10.97 -1.27
C GLU A 359 10.31 -10.37 -1.39
N LEU A 360 10.75 -9.63 -0.36
CA LEU A 360 11.93 -8.79 -0.38
C LEU A 360 13.05 -9.29 0.53
N GLY A 361 14.23 -9.22 0.01
CA GLY A 361 15.54 -9.01 0.62
C GLY A 361 16.06 -9.97 1.66
N ILE A 362 15.25 -10.66 2.44
CA ILE A 362 15.76 -11.60 3.45
C ILE A 362 16.23 -12.86 2.74
N ASP A 363 17.47 -13.26 2.96
CA ASP A 363 17.94 -14.55 2.53
C ASP A 363 17.42 -15.62 3.50
N ILE A 364 16.48 -16.43 3.01
CA ILE A 364 15.92 -17.52 3.78
C ILE A 364 16.48 -18.79 3.14
N PRO A 365 17.57 -19.33 3.70
CA PRO A 365 18.13 -20.59 3.21
C PRO A 365 17.10 -21.71 3.43
N PHE A 366 17.20 -22.77 2.65
CA PHE A 366 16.44 -24.01 2.82
C PHE A 366 14.97 -24.00 2.37
N LEU A 367 14.39 -22.91 1.90
CA LEU A 367 13.03 -22.94 1.36
C LEU A 367 12.98 -23.76 0.07
N THR A 368 12.23 -24.84 0.10
CA THR A 368 12.06 -25.77 -1.01
C THR A 368 10.65 -25.81 -1.56
N LEU A 369 9.65 -25.33 -0.80
CA LEU A 369 8.27 -25.25 -1.21
C LEU A 369 7.71 -23.83 -1.05
N GLY A 370 7.09 -23.31 -2.11
CA GLY A 370 6.28 -22.10 -2.11
C GLY A 370 4.79 -22.42 -2.26
N ILE A 371 3.95 -21.82 -1.42
CA ILE A 371 2.50 -21.94 -1.52
C ILE A 371 1.95 -20.54 -1.82
N LEU A 372 1.38 -20.35 -3.01
CA LEU A 372 0.77 -19.09 -3.41
C LEU A 372 -0.75 -19.23 -3.31
N VAL A 373 -1.35 -18.49 -2.39
CA VAL A 373 -2.80 -18.48 -2.20
C VAL A 373 -3.40 -17.40 -3.11
N GLY A 374 -3.88 -17.82 -4.25
CA GLY A 374 -4.21 -16.96 -5.38
C GLY A 374 -3.03 -16.76 -6.35
N VAL A 375 -3.34 -16.31 -7.53
CA VAL A 375 -2.35 -15.92 -8.54
C VAL A 375 -1.85 -14.51 -8.24
N PRO A 376 -0.52 -14.28 -8.12
CA PRO A 376 0.00 -12.92 -8.00
C PRO A 376 -0.40 -12.04 -9.19
N HIS A 377 -0.73 -10.78 -8.92
CA HIS A 377 -1.31 -9.89 -9.95
C HIS A 377 -0.29 -9.34 -10.97
N SER A 378 1.00 -9.66 -10.84
CA SER A 378 2.03 -9.24 -11.79
C SER A 378 3.15 -10.26 -11.89
N ALA A 379 3.84 -10.26 -13.02
CA ALA A 379 5.05 -11.06 -13.19
C ALA A 379 6.12 -10.69 -12.16
N THR A 380 6.26 -9.40 -11.81
CA THR A 380 7.22 -8.94 -10.80
C THR A 380 7.00 -9.63 -9.46
N SER A 381 5.78 -9.56 -8.92
CA SER A 381 5.44 -10.22 -7.65
C SER A 381 5.57 -11.74 -7.75
N PHE A 382 5.11 -12.33 -8.85
CA PHE A 382 5.24 -13.78 -9.08
C PHE A 382 6.68 -14.24 -9.02
N TYR A 383 7.59 -13.62 -9.81
CA TYR A 383 9.00 -14.01 -9.83
C TYR A 383 9.73 -13.67 -8.54
N GLN A 384 9.32 -12.68 -7.78
CA GLN A 384 9.85 -12.39 -6.45
C GLN A 384 9.49 -13.47 -5.43
N ARG A 385 8.22 -13.93 -5.44
CA ARG A 385 7.75 -15.03 -4.57
C ARG A 385 8.45 -16.33 -4.89
N ILE A 386 8.45 -16.75 -6.14
CA ILE A 386 9.08 -18.01 -6.54
C ILE A 386 10.62 -17.97 -6.45
N GLY A 387 11.23 -16.79 -6.63
CA GLY A 387 12.67 -16.59 -6.48
C GLY A 387 13.19 -16.74 -5.04
N ARG A 388 12.32 -16.96 -4.06
CA ARG A 388 12.69 -17.37 -2.70
C ARG A 388 12.87 -18.89 -2.58
N ILE A 389 12.31 -19.63 -3.52
CA ILE A 389 12.20 -21.08 -3.47
C ILE A 389 13.34 -21.71 -4.26
N GLY A 390 13.92 -22.75 -3.71
CA GLY A 390 14.88 -23.57 -4.42
C GLY A 390 16.20 -22.88 -4.81
N ARG A 391 16.68 -21.91 -4.02
CA ARG A 391 17.92 -21.19 -4.34
C ARG A 391 19.15 -22.09 -4.42
N HIS A 392 19.20 -23.12 -3.60
CA HIS A 392 20.33 -24.07 -3.50
C HIS A 392 19.96 -25.50 -3.93
N SER A 393 18.69 -25.75 -4.22
CA SER A 393 18.16 -27.06 -4.62
C SER A 393 16.97 -26.86 -5.54
N LYS A 394 16.43 -27.96 -6.11
CA LYS A 394 15.17 -27.88 -6.86
C LYS A 394 14.03 -27.36 -5.99
N GLY A 395 13.24 -26.44 -6.55
CA GLY A 395 12.09 -25.84 -5.90
C GLY A 395 10.76 -26.37 -6.41
N GLU A 396 9.76 -26.41 -5.53
CA GLU A 396 8.37 -26.70 -5.88
C GLU A 396 7.47 -25.56 -5.46
N VAL A 397 6.56 -25.15 -6.33
CA VAL A 397 5.59 -24.07 -6.08
C VAL A 397 4.19 -24.59 -6.33
N VAL A 398 3.31 -24.38 -5.38
CA VAL A 398 1.88 -24.71 -5.48
C VAL A 398 1.09 -23.42 -5.54
N VAL A 399 0.43 -23.18 -6.67
CA VAL A 399 -0.48 -22.04 -6.84
C VAL A 399 -1.90 -22.52 -6.64
N ILE A 400 -2.62 -21.95 -5.69
CA ILE A 400 -3.94 -22.41 -5.28
C ILE A 400 -5.01 -21.46 -5.83
N ASN A 401 -6.00 -22.00 -6.55
CA ASN A 401 -7.12 -21.24 -7.03
C ASN A 401 -8.01 -20.80 -5.84
N THR A 402 -8.13 -19.50 -5.62
CA THR A 402 -8.98 -18.92 -4.58
C THR A 402 -10.42 -18.69 -5.02
N GLY A 403 -10.70 -18.89 -6.32
CA GLY A 403 -12.02 -18.66 -6.88
C GLY A 403 -12.35 -17.19 -7.18
N ASP A 404 -11.37 -16.27 -7.06
CA ASP A 404 -11.52 -14.90 -7.54
C ASP A 404 -11.43 -14.83 -9.09
N ILE A 405 -11.91 -13.73 -9.68
CA ILE A 405 -11.99 -13.55 -11.13
C ILE A 405 -10.61 -13.68 -11.79
N TYR A 406 -9.58 -13.07 -11.17
CA TYR A 406 -8.23 -13.11 -11.71
C TYR A 406 -7.66 -14.52 -11.71
N SER A 407 -7.71 -15.21 -10.57
CA SER A 407 -7.20 -16.58 -10.44
C SER A 407 -7.93 -17.52 -11.41
N ARG A 408 -9.27 -17.45 -11.51
CA ARG A 408 -10.02 -18.26 -12.47
C ARG A 408 -9.62 -18.01 -13.94
N SER A 409 -9.36 -16.75 -14.30
CA SER A 409 -8.92 -16.40 -15.67
C SER A 409 -7.59 -17.07 -16.01
N ILE A 410 -6.63 -17.04 -15.08
CA ILE A 410 -5.32 -17.71 -15.27
C ILE A 410 -5.46 -19.24 -15.28
N PHE A 411 -6.31 -19.80 -14.44
CA PHE A 411 -6.53 -21.25 -14.39
C PHE A 411 -7.22 -21.83 -15.64
N ARG A 412 -8.01 -21.01 -16.37
CA ARG A 412 -8.52 -21.38 -17.70
C ARG A 412 -7.41 -21.43 -18.76
N ASN A 413 -6.42 -20.57 -18.64
CA ASN A 413 -5.25 -20.57 -19.54
C ASN A 413 -3.95 -20.55 -18.73
N PRO A 414 -3.54 -21.70 -18.15
CA PRO A 414 -2.44 -21.78 -17.19
C PRO A 414 -1.08 -21.28 -17.70
N LYS A 415 -0.85 -21.36 -19.02
CA LYS A 415 0.39 -20.85 -19.66
C LYS A 415 0.58 -19.34 -19.47
N GLN A 416 -0.49 -18.60 -19.20
CA GLN A 416 -0.42 -17.15 -18.97
C GLN A 416 0.34 -16.81 -17.69
N ILE A 417 0.45 -17.69 -16.70
CA ILE A 417 1.13 -17.40 -15.43
C ILE A 417 2.61 -17.03 -15.63
N LEU A 418 3.27 -17.57 -16.65
CA LEU A 418 4.66 -17.24 -16.99
C LEU A 418 4.79 -15.99 -17.86
N ASN A 419 3.68 -15.50 -18.43
CA ASN A 419 3.61 -14.37 -19.36
C ASN A 419 2.77 -13.20 -18.81
N MET A 420 2.59 -13.11 -17.52
CA MET A 420 1.90 -11.98 -16.89
C MET A 420 2.63 -10.67 -17.15
N PRO A 421 1.94 -9.53 -17.19
CA PRO A 421 2.58 -8.23 -17.33
C PRO A 421 3.40 -7.88 -16.09
N LEU A 422 4.46 -7.08 -16.30
CA LEU A 422 5.31 -6.56 -15.22
C LEU A 422 4.57 -5.48 -14.43
N SER A 423 4.86 -5.36 -13.14
CA SER A 423 4.34 -4.27 -12.31
C SER A 423 4.72 -2.90 -12.89
N GLU A 424 3.75 -2.01 -12.92
CA GLU A 424 3.99 -0.62 -13.32
C GLU A 424 4.64 0.18 -12.18
N GLY A 425 5.59 1.04 -12.54
CA GLY A 425 6.21 1.98 -11.61
C GLY A 425 5.23 3.13 -11.32
N ALA A 426 4.41 2.97 -10.30
CA ALA A 426 3.39 3.93 -9.92
C ALA A 426 3.99 5.07 -9.10
N LEU A 427 4.50 6.13 -9.75
CA LEU A 427 5.00 7.34 -9.12
C LEU A 427 4.21 8.54 -9.64
N TYR A 428 3.54 9.24 -8.74
CA TYR A 428 2.88 10.52 -9.00
C TYR A 428 3.44 11.59 -8.07
N LEU A 429 4.14 12.57 -8.66
CA LEU A 429 4.90 13.58 -7.92
C LEU A 429 4.11 14.89 -7.76
N GLU A 430 3.01 15.04 -8.45
CA GLU A 430 2.16 16.22 -8.44
C GLU A 430 1.04 16.15 -7.37
N ASN A 431 1.07 15.14 -6.47
CA ASN A 431 0.16 15.09 -5.33
C ASN A 431 0.46 16.24 -4.36
N PRO A 432 -0.47 17.21 -4.16
CA PRO A 432 -0.21 18.41 -3.36
C PRO A 432 0.13 18.12 -1.89
N ARG A 433 -0.44 17.05 -1.32
CA ARG A 433 -0.16 16.65 0.06
C ARG A 433 1.26 16.12 0.21
N ILE A 434 1.67 15.22 -0.71
CA ILE A 434 3.03 14.69 -0.75
C ILE A 434 4.01 15.83 -0.95
N GLN A 435 3.75 16.72 -1.92
CA GLN A 435 4.58 17.90 -2.14
C GLN A 435 4.73 18.72 -0.86
N TYR A 436 3.63 19.02 -0.21
CA TYR A 436 3.64 19.92 0.94
C TYR A 436 4.32 19.31 2.18
N ILE A 437 4.26 18.00 2.38
CA ILE A 437 5.08 17.30 3.40
C ILE A 437 6.56 17.67 3.21
N HIS A 438 7.04 17.57 1.97
CA HIS A 438 8.45 17.82 1.66
C HIS A 438 8.80 19.31 1.61
N VAL A 439 7.85 20.18 1.28
CA VAL A 439 7.98 21.65 1.43
C VAL A 439 8.17 22.01 2.90
N LEU A 440 7.36 21.46 3.82
CA LEU A 440 7.51 21.69 5.26
C LEU A 440 8.89 21.25 5.78
N CYS A 441 9.42 20.13 5.27
CA CYS A 441 10.76 19.67 5.65
C CYS A 441 11.87 20.60 5.11
N LEU A 442 11.81 20.94 3.83
CA LEU A 442 12.88 21.67 3.13
C LEU A 442 12.82 23.18 3.35
N ALA A 443 11.62 23.78 3.12
CA ALA A 443 11.47 25.19 2.85
C ALA A 443 10.91 26.02 4.00
N ARG A 444 10.34 25.40 5.05
CA ARG A 444 9.90 26.16 6.23
C ARG A 444 11.04 26.96 6.84
N HIS A 445 10.75 28.04 7.55
CA HIS A 445 11.76 28.76 8.31
C HIS A 445 12.44 27.84 9.32
N GLY A 446 13.78 27.81 9.27
CA GLY A 446 14.58 26.86 10.05
C GLY A 446 14.54 25.40 9.55
N GLY A 447 14.00 25.15 8.37
CA GLY A 447 14.01 23.84 7.71
C GLY A 447 15.40 23.43 7.20
N GLU A 448 15.44 22.31 6.48
CA GLU A 448 16.70 21.69 6.01
C GLU A 448 17.57 22.63 5.17
N HIS A 449 16.94 23.45 4.29
CA HIS A 449 17.64 24.43 3.48
C HIS A 449 18.32 25.48 4.35
N ASP A 450 17.60 26.08 5.31
CA ASP A 450 18.12 27.13 6.19
C ASP A 450 19.23 26.61 7.09
N GLN A 451 19.07 25.40 7.64
CA GLN A 451 20.08 24.76 8.48
C GLN A 451 21.39 24.56 7.70
N THR A 452 21.29 24.10 6.45
CA THR A 452 22.48 23.90 5.61
C THR A 452 23.13 25.22 5.23
N CYS A 453 22.34 26.22 4.82
CA CYS A 453 22.85 27.55 4.51
C CYS A 453 23.52 28.22 5.70
N SER A 454 22.96 28.08 6.91
CA SER A 454 23.53 28.59 8.16
C SER A 454 24.91 28.01 8.44
N ILE A 455 25.10 26.70 8.24
CA ILE A 455 26.41 26.04 8.44
C ILE A 455 27.43 26.50 7.41
N LEU A 456 26.99 26.75 6.19
CA LEU A 456 27.85 27.26 5.11
C LEU A 456 28.13 28.78 5.21
N ASN A 457 27.50 29.47 6.16
CA ASN A 457 27.50 30.92 6.29
C ASN A 457 27.09 31.64 4.99
N ILE A 458 26.07 31.09 4.29
CA ILE A 458 25.44 31.69 3.11
C ILE A 458 24.02 32.12 3.42
N GLU A 459 23.53 33.14 2.72
CA GLU A 459 22.16 33.59 2.85
C GLU A 459 21.19 32.54 2.31
N ALA A 460 20.18 32.17 3.09
CA ALA A 460 19.13 31.26 2.67
C ALA A 460 18.15 31.97 1.72
N THR A 461 18.30 31.71 0.42
CA THR A 461 17.42 32.29 -0.60
C THR A 461 16.09 31.55 -0.68
N SER A 462 15.02 32.27 -1.09
CA SER A 462 13.70 31.66 -1.32
C SER A 462 13.56 30.98 -2.69
N ASP A 463 14.59 31.01 -3.53
CA ASP A 463 14.52 30.48 -4.88
C ASP A 463 14.80 28.99 -4.98
N PHE A 464 15.40 28.39 -3.95
CA PHE A 464 15.79 26.97 -3.90
C PHE A 464 16.52 26.49 -5.16
N ASN A 465 17.30 27.38 -5.77
CA ASN A 465 18.05 27.09 -6.99
C ASN A 465 19.07 25.98 -6.75
N SER A 466 19.00 24.95 -7.57
CA SER A 466 19.92 23.81 -7.56
C SER A 466 19.80 23.04 -8.88
N PRO A 467 20.77 22.19 -9.23
CA PRO A 467 20.68 21.33 -10.41
C PRO A 467 19.65 20.20 -10.28
N VAL A 468 18.76 20.29 -9.31
CA VAL A 468 17.70 19.30 -9.06
C VAL A 468 16.51 19.59 -9.95
N ASN A 469 16.06 18.59 -10.68
CA ASN A 469 14.81 18.66 -11.42
C ASN A 469 13.63 18.44 -10.47
N TRP A 470 13.03 19.54 -9.99
CA TRP A 470 11.86 19.50 -9.13
C TRP A 470 10.60 19.22 -9.94
N PRO A 471 9.65 18.44 -9.39
CA PRO A 471 8.33 18.27 -10.00
C PRO A 471 7.56 19.58 -10.10
N GLU A 472 6.62 19.63 -11.02
CA GLU A 472 5.76 20.80 -11.24
C GLU A 472 5.02 21.21 -9.96
N GLY A 473 4.95 22.51 -9.71
CA GLY A 473 4.27 23.12 -8.56
C GLY A 473 5.07 23.11 -7.25
N PHE A 474 6.16 22.33 -7.13
CA PHE A 474 6.89 22.19 -5.87
C PHE A 474 7.59 23.49 -5.44
N LEU A 475 8.28 24.17 -6.36
CA LEU A 475 9.00 25.41 -6.03
C LEU A 475 8.05 26.56 -5.71
N GLU A 476 6.89 26.61 -6.37
CA GLU A 476 5.81 27.56 -6.07
C GLU A 476 5.26 27.32 -4.66
N LEU A 477 5.07 26.06 -4.26
CA LEU A 477 4.67 25.72 -2.89
C LEU A 477 5.76 26.10 -1.86
N CYS A 478 7.03 25.92 -2.17
CA CYS A 478 8.14 26.37 -1.32
C CYS A 478 8.10 27.90 -1.10
N LYS A 479 7.89 28.67 -2.16
CA LYS A 479 7.72 30.13 -2.07
C LYS A 479 6.49 30.51 -1.27
N SER A 480 5.36 29.86 -1.52
CA SER A 480 4.10 30.08 -0.80
C SER A 480 4.23 29.79 0.69
N GLU A 481 4.96 28.74 1.08
CA GLU A 481 5.25 28.42 2.48
C GLU A 481 6.10 29.51 3.14
N ARG A 482 7.14 30.02 2.45
CA ARG A 482 8.00 31.10 2.96
C ARG A 482 7.24 32.37 3.25
N ILE A 483 6.27 32.75 2.41
CA ILE A 483 5.46 33.95 2.58
C ILE A 483 4.21 33.71 3.45
N GLY A 484 3.95 32.45 3.87
CA GLY A 484 2.82 32.07 4.72
C GLY A 484 1.46 32.02 4.01
N ILE A 485 1.43 31.96 2.67
CA ILE A 485 0.20 31.95 1.86
C ILE A 485 0.01 30.57 1.25
N VAL A 486 -0.67 29.69 1.97
CA VAL A 486 -1.01 28.33 1.54
C VAL A 486 -2.52 28.08 1.72
N SER A 487 -3.07 27.11 1.00
CA SER A 487 -4.50 26.75 1.09
C SER A 487 -4.87 26.28 2.50
N THR A 488 -6.16 26.39 2.87
CA THR A 488 -6.67 25.97 4.19
C THR A 488 -6.33 24.51 4.51
N GLU A 489 -6.40 23.62 3.53
CA GLU A 489 -6.02 22.22 3.70
C GLU A 489 -4.55 22.07 4.09
N LEU A 490 -3.65 22.76 3.41
CA LEU A 490 -2.22 22.74 3.68
C LEU A 490 -1.88 23.43 5.02
N GLN A 491 -2.62 24.48 5.40
CA GLN A 491 -2.50 25.09 6.74
C GLN A 491 -2.83 24.08 7.84
N ASN A 492 -3.87 23.26 7.64
CA ASN A 492 -4.20 22.18 8.58
C ASN A 492 -3.06 21.15 8.69
N MET A 493 -2.45 20.78 7.57
CA MET A 493 -1.27 19.89 7.57
C MET A 493 -0.10 20.51 8.34
N LYS A 494 0.17 21.79 8.13
CA LYS A 494 1.21 22.54 8.85
C LYS A 494 0.94 22.56 10.36
N ALA A 495 -0.29 22.85 10.77
CA ALA A 495 -0.70 22.85 12.17
C ALA A 495 -0.54 21.46 12.83
N GLN A 496 -0.83 20.39 12.09
CA GLN A 496 -0.64 19.02 12.56
C GLN A 496 0.83 18.64 12.68
N ALA A 497 1.66 19.13 11.76
CA ALA A 497 3.11 18.85 11.75
C ALA A 497 3.83 19.55 12.91
N GLY A 498 3.36 20.74 13.32
CA GLY A 498 4.08 21.58 14.28
C GLY A 498 5.50 21.83 13.83
N ASP A 499 6.45 21.60 14.74
CA ASP A 499 7.88 21.75 14.45
C ASP A 499 8.54 20.49 13.89
N ASP A 500 7.80 19.40 13.74
CA ASP A 500 8.35 18.10 13.38
C ASP A 500 7.59 17.38 12.24
N PRO A 501 7.65 17.92 11.01
CA PRO A 501 6.97 17.33 9.86
C PRO A 501 7.52 15.93 9.50
N ASN A 502 8.80 15.69 9.74
CA ASN A 502 9.46 14.45 9.37
C ASN A 502 8.98 13.24 10.19
N HIS A 503 8.59 13.43 11.44
CA HIS A 503 8.01 12.38 12.27
C HIS A 503 6.49 12.30 12.14
N THR A 504 5.84 13.45 11.93
CA THR A 504 4.38 13.50 11.79
C THR A 504 3.90 12.79 10.53
N TYR A 505 4.65 12.94 9.42
CA TYR A 505 4.30 12.36 8.13
C TYR A 505 5.33 11.31 7.71
N PRO A 506 5.03 10.01 7.89
CA PRO A 506 5.91 8.93 7.46
C PRO A 506 5.91 8.80 5.93
N LEU A 507 7.00 8.32 5.34
CA LEU A 507 7.11 8.14 3.89
C LEU A 507 6.14 7.11 3.30
N ARG A 508 5.60 6.20 4.12
CA ARG A 508 4.81 5.06 3.66
C ARG A 508 3.31 5.30 3.60
N ASP A 509 2.86 6.47 4.07
CA ASP A 509 1.45 6.85 4.04
C ASP A 509 1.32 8.37 3.93
N VAL A 510 0.20 8.84 3.41
CA VAL A 510 -0.21 10.25 3.47
C VAL A 510 -1.24 10.49 4.57
N ASP A 511 -1.77 9.41 5.14
CA ASP A 511 -2.72 9.44 6.25
C ASP A 511 -2.03 9.27 7.59
N ILE A 512 -2.68 9.80 8.61
CA ILE A 512 -2.24 9.70 10.00
C ILE A 512 -2.29 8.26 10.48
N GLN A 513 -1.28 7.84 11.23
CA GLN A 513 -1.21 6.52 11.82
C GLN A 513 -1.90 6.47 13.18
N TYR A 514 -2.60 5.36 13.43
CA TYR A 514 -3.26 5.02 14.69
C TYR A 514 -2.48 3.90 15.37
N GLU A 515 -2.08 4.11 16.62
CA GLU A 515 -1.41 3.08 17.42
C GLU A 515 -2.45 2.12 18.00
N VAL A 516 -2.19 0.81 17.92
CA VAL A 516 -3.05 -0.22 18.50
C VAL A 516 -2.47 -0.64 19.83
N LYS A 517 -3.22 -0.47 20.92
CA LYS A 517 -2.78 -0.79 22.29
C LYS A 517 -3.71 -1.75 22.99
N HIS A 518 -3.10 -2.76 23.59
CA HIS A 518 -3.74 -3.66 24.53
C HIS A 518 -3.40 -3.24 25.97
N LYS A 519 -4.44 -2.97 26.77
CA LYS A 519 -4.29 -2.65 28.18
C LYS A 519 -4.33 -3.93 29.03
N ARG A 520 -3.25 -4.24 29.72
CA ARG A 520 -3.16 -5.35 30.68
C ARG A 520 -2.93 -4.77 32.09
N GLY A 521 -4.03 -4.40 32.77
CA GLY A 521 -3.92 -3.70 34.04
C GLY A 521 -3.20 -2.35 33.91
N PRO A 522 -2.12 -2.10 34.68
CA PRO A 522 -1.36 -0.86 34.59
C PRO A 522 -0.41 -0.79 33.38
N THR A 523 -0.17 -1.91 32.67
CA THR A 523 0.75 -1.97 31.55
C THR A 523 -0.01 -1.87 30.21
N GLU A 524 0.58 -1.14 29.27
CA GLU A 524 0.10 -1.06 27.88
C GLU A 524 1.09 -1.81 26.98
N GLU A 525 0.55 -2.71 26.16
CA GLU A 525 1.31 -3.46 25.16
C GLU A 525 0.95 -2.92 23.78
N SER A 526 1.94 -2.56 22.97
CA SER A 526 1.71 -2.15 21.59
C SER A 526 1.44 -3.37 20.71
N CYS A 527 0.40 -3.28 19.90
CA CYS A 527 0.00 -4.27 18.89
C CYS A 527 0.15 -3.71 17.45
N GLY A 528 1.09 -2.79 17.24
CA GLY A 528 1.40 -2.20 15.95
C GLY A 528 0.63 -0.91 15.66
N SER A 529 0.71 -0.45 14.40
CA SER A 529 0.05 0.76 13.92
C SER A 529 -0.72 0.53 12.62
N LEU A 530 -1.76 1.32 12.39
CA LEU A 530 -2.66 1.22 11.25
C LEU A 530 -3.00 2.62 10.71
N SER A 531 -3.05 2.78 9.38
CA SER A 531 -3.63 3.97 8.77
C SER A 531 -5.16 3.95 8.85
N TYR A 532 -5.82 5.09 8.59
CA TYR A 532 -7.29 5.14 8.63
C TYR A 532 -7.93 4.17 7.63
N GLY A 533 -7.37 4.05 6.43
CA GLY A 533 -7.82 3.07 5.45
C GLY A 533 -7.67 1.62 5.93
N GLN A 534 -6.66 1.31 6.74
CA GLN A 534 -6.49 -0.01 7.37
C GLN A 534 -7.48 -0.21 8.52
N LEU A 535 -7.80 0.84 9.30
CA LEU A 535 -8.86 0.77 10.32
C LEU A 535 -10.19 0.32 9.73
N MET A 536 -10.57 0.87 8.57
CA MET A 536 -11.80 0.49 7.87
C MET A 536 -11.86 -1.00 7.49
N ARG A 537 -10.72 -1.63 7.28
CA ARG A 537 -10.64 -3.02 6.84
C ARG A 537 -10.35 -4.02 7.97
N GLU A 538 -9.48 -3.64 8.92
CA GLU A 538 -8.89 -4.57 9.87
C GLU A 538 -9.30 -4.32 11.32
N ALA A 539 -9.51 -3.05 11.73
CA ALA A 539 -9.69 -2.65 13.12
C ALA A 539 -10.82 -1.62 13.33
N TYR A 540 -11.89 -1.72 12.56
CA TYR A 540 -13.12 -0.93 12.75
C TYR A 540 -13.76 -1.23 14.11
N PRO A 541 -14.69 -0.38 14.62
CA PRO A 541 -15.32 -0.61 15.91
C PRO A 541 -15.96 -2.00 16.02
N GLY A 542 -15.60 -2.77 17.03
CA GLY A 542 -16.07 -4.13 17.24
C GLY A 542 -15.35 -5.22 16.43
N ALA A 543 -14.39 -4.88 15.57
CA ALA A 543 -13.60 -5.85 14.83
C ALA A 543 -12.79 -6.77 15.75
N VAL A 544 -12.54 -8.00 15.29
CA VAL A 544 -11.50 -8.85 15.87
C VAL A 544 -10.21 -8.68 15.05
N TYR A 545 -9.27 -8.01 15.67
CA TYR A 545 -7.93 -7.75 15.14
C TYR A 545 -6.97 -8.84 15.62
N TYR A 546 -6.14 -9.36 14.72
CA TYR A 546 -5.16 -10.38 15.06
C TYR A 546 -3.76 -9.78 15.06
N TYR A 547 -3.00 -10.11 16.11
CA TYR A 547 -1.60 -9.73 16.24
C TYR A 547 -0.78 -10.91 16.76
N THR A 548 0.25 -11.33 16.03
CA THR A 548 1.07 -12.51 16.34
C THR A 548 0.24 -13.74 16.72
N THR A 549 -0.77 -14.06 15.90
CA THR A 549 -1.76 -15.14 16.05
C THR A 549 -2.78 -14.98 17.19
N LYS A 550 -2.63 -13.96 18.03
CA LYS A 550 -3.56 -13.68 19.14
C LYS A 550 -4.71 -12.78 18.70
N PRO A 551 -5.96 -13.12 19.05
CA PRO A 551 -7.13 -12.32 18.72
C PRO A 551 -7.37 -11.21 19.74
N TYR A 552 -7.68 -10.02 19.24
CA TYR A 552 -8.00 -8.85 20.05
C TYR A 552 -9.29 -8.19 19.54
N ARG A 553 -10.19 -7.84 20.43
CA ARG A 553 -11.40 -7.07 20.13
C ARG A 553 -11.14 -5.59 20.20
N VAL A 554 -11.43 -4.89 19.12
CA VAL A 554 -11.44 -3.42 19.10
C VAL A 554 -12.68 -2.94 19.86
N TYR A 555 -12.49 -2.38 21.05
CA TYR A 555 -13.61 -1.91 21.87
C TYR A 555 -13.75 -0.37 21.88
N ARG A 556 -12.67 0.35 21.52
CA ARG A 556 -12.69 1.82 21.45
C ARG A 556 -11.68 2.35 20.44
N ILE A 557 -12.07 3.36 19.68
CA ILE A 557 -11.20 4.14 18.80
C ILE A 557 -11.22 5.59 19.24
N LYS A 558 -10.07 6.15 19.59
CA LYS A 558 -9.90 7.54 19.99
C LYS A 558 -9.27 8.32 18.84
N ILE A 559 -10.09 8.96 18.04
CA ILE A 559 -9.67 9.64 16.81
C ILE A 559 -8.64 10.74 17.09
N TYR A 560 -8.90 11.60 18.08
CA TYR A 560 -8.01 12.73 18.41
C TYR A 560 -6.65 12.30 18.96
N SER A 561 -6.60 11.28 19.80
CA SER A 561 -5.35 10.73 20.34
C SER A 561 -4.73 9.64 19.46
N ARG A 562 -5.33 9.36 18.30
CA ARG A 562 -4.84 8.39 17.31
C ARG A 562 -4.59 7.01 17.91
N LEU A 563 -5.51 6.55 18.76
CA LEU A 563 -5.36 5.34 19.54
C LEU A 563 -6.52 4.37 19.30
N VAL A 564 -6.19 3.11 19.04
CA VAL A 564 -7.11 1.98 18.98
C VAL A 564 -6.89 1.13 20.21
N GLU A 565 -7.88 1.08 21.09
CA GLU A 565 -7.83 0.28 22.31
C GLU A 565 -8.45 -1.11 22.05
N VAL A 566 -7.66 -2.14 22.35
CA VAL A 566 -8.04 -3.53 22.15
C VAL A 566 -7.95 -4.35 23.43
N ARG A 567 -8.74 -5.42 23.50
CA ARG A 567 -8.72 -6.40 24.59
C ARG A 567 -8.67 -7.82 24.04
N HIS A 568 -8.14 -8.77 24.79
CA HIS A 568 -8.16 -10.17 24.36
C HIS A 568 -9.58 -10.65 24.04
N GLU A 569 -9.69 -11.46 23.00
CA GLU A 569 -10.95 -12.02 22.53
C GLU A 569 -10.78 -13.51 22.20
N LYS A 570 -11.89 -14.21 22.05
CA LYS A 570 -11.92 -15.54 21.43
C LYS A 570 -11.57 -15.45 19.95
N ARG A 571 -11.15 -16.56 19.37
CA ARG A 571 -10.74 -16.64 17.96
C ARG A 571 -11.96 -16.55 17.02
N TYR A 572 -12.62 -15.41 17.03
CA TYR A 572 -13.70 -15.09 16.11
C TYR A 572 -13.13 -14.38 14.88
N THR A 573 -13.86 -14.41 13.78
CA THR A 573 -13.55 -13.57 12.62
C THR A 573 -14.67 -12.58 12.40
N THR A 574 -14.29 -11.36 12.03
CA THR A 574 -15.26 -10.31 11.71
C THR A 574 -15.06 -9.81 10.30
N LYS A 575 -16.14 -9.47 9.61
CA LYS A 575 -16.14 -8.86 8.27
C LYS A 575 -16.99 -7.60 8.30
N PRO A 576 -16.49 -6.43 7.87
CA PRO A 576 -17.28 -5.20 7.89
C PRO A 576 -18.45 -5.30 6.91
N ARG A 577 -19.56 -4.69 7.27
CA ARG A 577 -20.72 -4.46 6.40
C ARG A 577 -20.65 -3.00 5.97
N MET A 578 -20.38 -2.82 4.68
CA MET A 578 -20.19 -1.49 4.09
C MET A 578 -21.44 -1.08 3.33
N LEU A 579 -21.76 0.20 3.40
CA LEU A 579 -22.67 0.83 2.46
C LEU A 579 -22.00 0.94 1.09
N PRO A 580 -22.79 1.07 0.00
CA PRO A 580 -22.24 1.43 -1.29
C PRO A 580 -21.36 2.67 -1.18
N THR A 581 -20.19 2.64 -1.81
CA THR A 581 -19.28 3.79 -1.82
C THR A 581 -19.92 4.94 -2.58
N LEU A 582 -19.99 6.10 -1.96
CA LEU A 582 -20.47 7.32 -2.61
C LEU A 582 -19.31 8.01 -3.31
N VAL A 583 -19.51 8.36 -4.57
CA VAL A 583 -18.53 9.04 -5.43
C VAL A 583 -19.09 10.37 -5.88
N PHE A 584 -18.34 11.45 -5.61
CA PHE A 584 -18.71 12.81 -5.97
C PHE A 584 -17.69 13.37 -6.97
N PRO A 585 -17.94 13.24 -8.29
CA PRO A 585 -17.07 13.80 -9.31
C PRO A 585 -17.08 15.32 -9.27
N ASN A 586 -15.93 15.96 -9.46
CA ASN A 586 -15.80 17.41 -9.54
C ASN A 586 -15.52 17.85 -10.98
N PHE A 587 -16.50 18.42 -11.63
CA PHE A 587 -16.40 18.89 -13.03
C PHE A 587 -16.08 20.39 -13.14
N THR A 588 -15.75 21.08 -12.05
CA THR A 588 -15.35 22.50 -12.13
C THR A 588 -14.01 22.65 -12.86
N SER A 589 -13.79 23.84 -13.41
CA SER A 589 -12.54 24.20 -14.07
C SER A 589 -11.33 23.91 -13.18
N GLY A 590 -10.31 23.27 -13.73
CA GLY A 590 -9.10 22.85 -13.00
C GLY A 590 -9.21 21.51 -12.26
N ASN A 591 -10.41 20.90 -12.21
CA ASN A 591 -10.62 19.59 -11.56
C ASN A 591 -10.84 18.45 -12.57
N VAL A 592 -10.96 18.74 -13.87
CA VAL A 592 -11.07 17.76 -14.95
C VAL A 592 -9.74 17.74 -15.71
N TYR A 593 -9.12 16.58 -15.78
CA TYR A 593 -7.83 16.38 -16.44
C TYR A 593 -8.00 15.93 -17.90
N THR A 594 -8.94 15.00 -18.12
CA THR A 594 -9.24 14.43 -19.42
C THR A 594 -10.73 14.18 -19.52
N SER A 595 -11.34 14.50 -20.65
CA SER A 595 -12.75 14.27 -20.85
C SER A 595 -13.02 14.02 -22.34
N LYS A 596 -13.44 12.79 -22.64
CA LYS A 596 -13.64 12.30 -24.01
C LYS A 596 -14.99 11.60 -24.14
N LYS A 597 -15.62 11.80 -25.31
CA LYS A 597 -16.82 11.09 -25.71
C LYS A 597 -16.48 10.19 -26.91
N TYR A 598 -16.86 8.93 -26.82
CA TYR A 598 -16.74 7.90 -27.85
C TYR A 598 -18.15 7.40 -28.16
N GLY A 599 -18.80 7.90 -29.22
CA GLY A 599 -20.23 7.61 -29.44
C GLY A 599 -21.05 8.04 -28.22
N ASP A 600 -21.73 7.08 -27.58
CA ASP A 600 -22.49 7.31 -26.36
C ASP A 600 -21.72 7.14 -25.07
N LEU A 601 -20.50 6.61 -25.11
CA LEU A 601 -19.64 6.46 -23.95
C LEU A 601 -18.90 7.77 -23.63
N ILE A 602 -19.06 8.26 -22.42
CA ILE A 602 -18.36 9.42 -21.88
C ILE A 602 -17.34 8.93 -20.84
N ALA A 603 -16.08 9.28 -21.01
CA ALA A 603 -14.99 8.94 -20.12
C ALA A 603 -14.32 10.22 -19.59
N ILE A 604 -14.33 10.41 -18.27
CA ILE A 604 -13.85 11.63 -17.60
C ILE A 604 -12.87 11.28 -16.50
N GLU A 605 -11.65 11.79 -16.59
CA GLU A 605 -10.72 11.81 -15.49
C GLU A 605 -10.88 13.12 -14.71
N CYS A 606 -11.23 13.05 -13.45
CA CYS A 606 -11.44 14.22 -12.62
C CYS A 606 -11.10 13.99 -11.14
N ASN A 607 -11.04 15.09 -10.39
CA ASN A 607 -11.00 15.02 -8.94
C ASN A 607 -12.33 14.48 -8.40
N LEU A 608 -12.22 13.64 -7.39
CA LEU A 608 -13.33 12.96 -6.73
C LEU A 608 -13.29 13.19 -5.23
N GLN A 609 -14.46 13.30 -4.61
CA GLN A 609 -14.62 13.04 -3.20
C GLN A 609 -15.22 11.65 -3.02
N ILE A 610 -14.59 10.82 -2.19
CA ILE A 610 -15.04 9.46 -1.89
C ILE A 610 -15.51 9.40 -0.45
N ARG A 611 -16.67 8.75 -0.24
CA ARG A 611 -17.18 8.42 1.09
C ARG A 611 -17.41 6.93 1.22
N GLU A 612 -16.71 6.32 2.16
CA GLU A 612 -16.88 4.91 2.55
C GLU A 612 -17.50 4.86 3.96
N ALA A 613 -18.44 3.96 4.19
CA ALA A 613 -19.11 3.85 5.48
C ALA A 613 -19.37 2.40 5.86
N ILE A 614 -18.99 2.04 7.08
CA ILE A 614 -19.32 0.78 7.72
C ILE A 614 -20.52 1.03 8.65
N PHE A 615 -21.56 0.22 8.54
CA PHE A 615 -22.76 0.32 9.37
C PHE A 615 -22.96 -0.86 10.33
N GLY A 616 -21.98 -1.77 10.39
CA GLY A 616 -21.97 -2.95 11.23
C GLY A 616 -20.97 -3.98 10.73
N PHE A 617 -21.05 -5.19 11.24
CA PHE A 617 -20.19 -6.27 10.81
C PHE A 617 -20.86 -7.63 11.00
N LYS A 618 -20.37 -8.61 10.26
CA LYS A 618 -20.67 -10.02 10.48
C LYS A 618 -19.57 -10.64 11.31
N GLU A 619 -19.93 -11.42 12.30
CA GLU A 619 -19.02 -12.14 13.18
C GLU A 619 -19.26 -13.63 13.09
N ARG A 620 -18.20 -14.37 12.75
CA ARG A 620 -18.25 -15.84 12.70
C ARG A 620 -17.69 -16.43 13.99
N ARG A 621 -18.51 -17.24 14.67
CA ARG A 621 -18.20 -17.97 15.90
C ARG A 621 -18.32 -19.48 15.63
N GLY A 622 -17.23 -20.08 15.10
CA GLY A 622 -17.31 -21.46 14.63
C GLY A 622 -18.29 -21.61 13.45
N PRO A 623 -19.31 -22.46 13.55
CA PRO A 623 -20.31 -22.61 12.48
C PRO A 623 -21.34 -21.46 12.43
N ASN A 624 -21.49 -20.69 13.51
CA ASN A 624 -22.49 -19.63 13.62
C ASN A 624 -21.99 -18.30 13.08
N GLU A 625 -22.82 -17.59 12.32
CA GLU A 625 -22.58 -16.22 11.87
C GLU A 625 -23.60 -15.28 12.52
N LEU A 626 -23.11 -14.25 13.18
CA LEU A 626 -23.93 -13.20 13.80
C LEU A 626 -23.77 -11.92 12.98
N THR A 627 -24.88 -11.23 12.78
CA THR A 627 -24.88 -9.89 12.20
C THR A 627 -25.06 -8.86 13.31
N ILE A 628 -24.14 -7.88 13.38
CA ILE A 628 -24.12 -6.83 14.41
C ILE A 628 -24.15 -5.49 13.69
N ASP A 629 -25.13 -4.69 13.99
CA ASP A 629 -25.29 -3.33 13.45
C ASP A 629 -24.79 -2.29 14.44
N TYR A 630 -24.42 -1.11 13.93
CA TYR A 630 -24.07 0.04 14.74
C TYR A 630 -25.34 0.85 15.11
N PRO A 631 -25.35 1.51 16.26
CA PRO A 631 -24.32 1.59 17.30
C PRO A 631 -24.12 0.29 18.07
N LEU A 632 -22.92 0.12 18.66
CA LEU A 632 -22.63 -1.04 19.50
C LEU A 632 -23.21 -0.87 20.89
N ASP A 633 -23.62 -1.99 21.51
CA ASP A 633 -24.20 -2.00 22.87
C ASP A 633 -23.13 -1.64 23.92
N PRO A 634 -23.26 -0.51 24.61
CA PRO A 634 -22.32 -0.11 25.66
C PRO A 634 -22.24 -1.08 26.84
N SER A 635 -23.32 -1.84 27.10
CA SER A 635 -23.34 -2.83 28.18
C SER A 635 -22.35 -3.96 27.98
N LEU A 636 -21.99 -4.23 26.73
CA LEU A 636 -20.97 -5.21 26.34
C LEU A 636 -19.53 -4.63 26.38
N GLY A 637 -19.37 -3.39 26.84
CA GLY A 637 -18.10 -2.71 26.97
C GLY A 637 -17.54 -2.20 25.64
N PHE A 638 -18.40 -1.86 24.69
CA PHE A 638 -18.04 -1.17 23.46
C PHE A 638 -18.26 0.34 23.60
N TYR A 639 -17.37 1.13 22.99
CA TYR A 639 -17.46 2.57 23.00
C TYR A 639 -17.58 3.12 21.57
N PHE A 640 -18.69 2.76 20.91
CA PHE A 640 -19.05 3.26 19.60
C PHE A 640 -20.56 3.44 19.51
N ASP A 641 -20.98 4.71 19.57
CA ASP A 641 -22.37 5.17 19.64
C ASP A 641 -22.91 5.74 18.33
N GLN A 642 -22.08 5.74 17.25
CA GLN A 642 -22.44 6.27 15.95
C GLN A 642 -23.11 5.19 15.09
N ALA A 643 -24.04 5.59 14.21
CA ALA A 643 -24.67 4.70 13.26
C ALA A 643 -23.73 4.19 12.18
N ARG A 644 -22.64 4.91 11.91
CA ARG A 644 -21.69 4.60 10.84
C ARG A 644 -20.28 4.96 11.25
N PHE A 645 -19.33 4.14 10.83
CA PHE A 645 -17.91 4.45 10.87
C PHE A 645 -17.47 4.82 9.47
N THR A 646 -17.12 6.12 9.23
CA THR A 646 -16.96 6.68 7.90
C THR A 646 -15.54 7.15 7.62
N ARG A 647 -15.13 7.02 6.35
CA ARG A 647 -13.93 7.63 5.79
C ARG A 647 -14.31 8.53 4.63
N ASN A 648 -13.89 9.80 4.68
CA ASN A 648 -14.02 10.76 3.58
C ASN A 648 -12.63 11.18 3.13
N TYR A 649 -12.39 11.20 1.82
CA TYR A 649 -11.12 11.65 1.27
C TYR A 649 -11.26 12.14 -0.16
N PHE A 650 -10.34 13.00 -0.57
CA PHE A 650 -10.25 13.50 -1.94
C PHE A 650 -9.21 12.72 -2.71
N THR A 651 -9.51 12.39 -3.95
CA THR A 651 -8.65 11.63 -4.85
C THR A 651 -8.96 11.97 -6.30
N THR A 652 -8.43 11.19 -7.24
CA THR A 652 -8.83 11.24 -8.65
C THR A 652 -9.37 9.89 -9.09
N GLY A 653 -10.14 9.90 -10.17
CA GLY A 653 -10.63 8.69 -10.80
C GLY A 653 -11.14 8.93 -12.20
N VAL A 654 -11.43 7.84 -12.88
CA VAL A 654 -12.05 7.83 -14.20
C VAL A 654 -13.51 7.41 -14.06
N VAL A 655 -14.39 8.31 -14.43
CA VAL A 655 -15.84 8.13 -14.43
C VAL A 655 -16.26 7.77 -15.86
N LEU A 656 -16.97 6.67 -16.03
CA LEU A 656 -17.56 6.21 -17.29
C LEU A 656 -19.07 6.32 -17.21
N THR A 657 -19.66 7.04 -18.12
CA THR A 657 -21.11 7.22 -18.23
C THR A 657 -21.59 6.77 -19.60
N HIS A 658 -22.68 6.02 -19.62
CA HIS A 658 -23.32 5.57 -20.87
C HIS A 658 -24.83 5.41 -20.64
N PRO A 659 -25.71 5.75 -21.60
CA PRO A 659 -27.16 5.65 -21.43
C PRO A 659 -27.64 4.25 -21.01
N ILE A 660 -26.96 3.20 -21.46
CA ILE A 660 -27.30 1.81 -21.13
C ILE A 660 -27.27 1.53 -19.62
N PHE A 661 -26.47 2.28 -18.84
CA PHE A 661 -26.40 2.13 -17.40
C PHE A 661 -27.72 2.50 -16.71
N ASN A 662 -28.57 3.31 -17.33
CA ASN A 662 -29.87 3.69 -16.79
C ASN A 662 -30.92 2.57 -16.90
N ASN A 663 -30.66 1.53 -17.69
CA ASN A 663 -31.49 0.33 -17.68
C ASN A 663 -31.38 -0.39 -16.34
N ILE A 664 -32.51 -0.56 -15.64
CA ILE A 664 -32.56 -1.13 -14.29
C ILE A 664 -32.05 -2.58 -14.21
N LYS A 665 -32.10 -3.31 -15.32
CA LYS A 665 -31.62 -4.69 -15.39
C LYS A 665 -30.09 -4.77 -15.51
N VAL A 666 -29.43 -3.69 -15.88
CA VAL A 666 -27.98 -3.63 -15.99
C VAL A 666 -27.35 -3.47 -14.61
N ARG A 667 -26.48 -4.40 -14.27
CA ARG A 667 -25.74 -4.45 -13.00
C ARG A 667 -24.45 -3.64 -13.09
N CYS A 668 -24.53 -2.32 -12.85
CA CYS A 668 -23.36 -1.43 -12.89
C CYS A 668 -22.27 -1.83 -11.88
N ASP A 669 -22.62 -2.42 -10.75
CA ASP A 669 -21.70 -2.96 -9.78
C ASP A 669 -20.85 -4.12 -10.35
N VAL A 670 -21.49 -5.00 -11.13
CA VAL A 670 -20.81 -6.10 -11.82
C VAL A 670 -19.91 -5.55 -12.94
N ILE A 671 -20.39 -4.60 -13.74
CA ILE A 671 -19.58 -3.96 -14.79
C ILE A 671 -18.36 -3.26 -14.22
N ALA A 672 -18.53 -2.49 -13.13
CA ALA A 672 -17.42 -1.81 -12.46
C ALA A 672 -16.36 -2.79 -11.96
N ASN A 673 -16.79 -3.90 -11.37
CA ASN A 673 -15.89 -4.95 -10.90
C ASN A 673 -15.14 -5.65 -12.04
N LEU A 674 -15.87 -6.06 -13.10
CA LEU A 674 -15.25 -6.72 -14.25
C LEU A 674 -14.25 -5.81 -14.97
N LEU A 675 -14.61 -4.55 -15.15
CA LEU A 675 -13.72 -3.57 -15.78
C LEU A 675 -12.48 -3.32 -14.92
N PHE A 676 -12.64 -3.25 -13.61
CA PHE A 676 -11.54 -3.10 -12.65
C PHE A 676 -10.58 -4.30 -12.71
N GLU A 677 -11.11 -5.53 -12.65
CA GLU A 677 -10.30 -6.74 -12.76
C GLU A 677 -9.59 -6.82 -14.11
N ALA A 678 -10.30 -6.55 -15.21
CA ALA A 678 -9.74 -6.52 -16.54
C ALA A 678 -8.63 -5.46 -16.68
N PHE A 679 -8.84 -4.26 -16.13
CA PHE A 679 -7.83 -3.20 -16.14
C PHE A 679 -6.56 -3.62 -15.40
N LEU A 680 -6.68 -4.22 -14.21
CA LEU A 680 -5.53 -4.71 -13.45
C LEU A 680 -4.81 -5.90 -14.12
N MET A 681 -5.48 -6.67 -14.97
CA MET A 681 -4.84 -7.72 -15.77
C MET A 681 -3.95 -7.14 -16.89
N ILE A 682 -4.22 -5.92 -17.32
CA ILE A 682 -3.49 -5.24 -18.40
C ILE A 682 -2.41 -4.32 -17.84
N VAL A 683 -2.74 -3.56 -16.79
CA VAL A 683 -1.86 -2.62 -16.11
C VAL A 683 -1.84 -2.94 -14.61
N PRO A 684 -0.96 -3.83 -14.16
CA PRO A 684 -0.97 -4.31 -12.80
C PRO A 684 -0.43 -3.26 -11.82
N PHE A 685 -1.31 -2.80 -10.96
CA PHE A 685 -1.00 -1.99 -9.78
C PHE A 685 -1.24 -2.78 -8.50
N GLU A 686 -0.77 -2.25 -7.39
CA GLU A 686 -1.14 -2.75 -6.06
C GLU A 686 -2.65 -2.52 -5.83
N ARG A 687 -3.40 -3.59 -5.58
CA ARG A 687 -4.86 -3.52 -5.38
C ARG A 687 -5.29 -2.57 -4.27
N ARG A 688 -4.44 -2.37 -3.26
CA ARG A 688 -4.72 -1.44 -2.16
C ARG A 688 -4.68 0.04 -2.55
N ASP A 689 -4.08 0.36 -3.70
CA ASP A 689 -3.88 1.74 -4.14
C ASP A 689 -4.98 2.22 -5.10
N ILE A 690 -5.81 1.29 -5.60
CA ILE A 690 -6.87 1.56 -6.57
C ILE A 690 -8.13 0.76 -6.23
N ASN A 691 -9.30 1.29 -6.57
CA ASN A 691 -10.59 0.65 -6.31
C ASN A 691 -11.63 1.06 -7.37
N PHE A 692 -12.81 0.49 -7.28
CA PHE A 692 -13.93 0.78 -8.16
C PHE A 692 -15.21 1.07 -7.37
N ALA A 693 -16.14 1.77 -8.01
CA ALA A 693 -17.48 2.01 -7.50
C ALA A 693 -18.45 2.23 -8.65
N ASN A 694 -19.73 2.21 -8.34
CA ASN A 694 -20.79 2.69 -9.18
C ASN A 694 -21.70 3.61 -8.38
N ASP A 695 -22.16 4.69 -9.00
CA ASP A 695 -23.02 5.67 -8.34
C ASP A 695 -23.90 6.40 -9.41
N LYS A 696 -24.57 7.48 -9.01
CA LYS A 696 -25.38 8.34 -9.86
C LYS A 696 -24.82 9.76 -9.83
N HIS A 697 -24.89 10.41 -10.99
CA HIS A 697 -24.60 11.84 -11.06
C HIS A 697 -25.63 12.65 -10.26
N ARG A 698 -25.15 13.57 -9.45
CA ARG A 698 -25.97 14.46 -8.60
C ARG A 698 -26.11 15.86 -9.16
N VAL A 699 -25.43 16.14 -10.26
CA VAL A 699 -25.40 17.45 -10.91
C VAL A 699 -25.64 17.25 -12.40
N LYS A 700 -26.45 18.13 -13.00
CA LYS A 700 -26.67 18.19 -14.44
C LYS A 700 -25.60 19.04 -15.10
N SER A 701 -25.06 18.58 -16.22
CA SER A 701 -24.23 19.35 -17.17
C SER A 701 -24.84 19.33 -18.57
N GLU A 702 -24.18 19.94 -19.56
CA GLU A 702 -24.64 19.86 -20.95
C GLU A 702 -24.61 18.43 -21.52
N THR A 703 -23.75 17.57 -20.98
CA THR A 703 -23.50 16.23 -21.51
C THR A 703 -23.92 15.11 -20.55
N ILE A 704 -24.24 15.42 -19.31
CA ILE A 704 -24.58 14.48 -18.24
C ILE A 704 -25.87 14.95 -17.59
N ASN A 705 -26.82 14.05 -17.34
CA ASN A 705 -28.04 14.37 -16.60
C ASN A 705 -27.91 13.97 -15.13
N GLU A 706 -28.56 14.72 -14.27
CA GLU A 706 -28.75 14.32 -12.88
C GLU A 706 -29.52 12.99 -12.82
N GLY A 707 -29.02 12.05 -12.03
CA GLY A 707 -29.58 10.71 -11.91
C GLY A 707 -29.00 9.68 -12.88
N ASP A 708 -28.27 10.09 -13.91
CA ASP A 708 -27.58 9.15 -14.79
C ASP A 708 -26.58 8.32 -14.00
N ARG A 709 -26.62 6.98 -14.21
CA ARG A 709 -25.71 6.05 -13.52
C ARG A 709 -24.35 6.06 -14.20
N PHE A 710 -23.31 5.86 -13.40
CA PHE A 710 -21.94 5.74 -13.87
C PHE A 710 -21.18 4.62 -13.16
N VAL A 711 -20.11 4.17 -13.76
CA VAL A 711 -19.09 3.33 -13.13
C VAL A 711 -17.80 4.13 -13.00
N CYS A 712 -17.03 3.86 -11.95
CA CYS A 712 -15.83 4.62 -11.64
C CYS A 712 -14.70 3.69 -11.21
N ILE A 713 -13.50 3.95 -11.71
CA ILE A 713 -12.24 3.41 -11.17
C ILE A 713 -11.49 4.59 -10.57
N TYR A 714 -11.06 4.47 -9.31
CA TYR A 714 -10.47 5.57 -8.57
C TYR A 714 -9.31 5.15 -7.68
N ASP A 715 -8.45 6.09 -7.37
CA ASP A 715 -7.30 5.89 -6.50
C ASP A 715 -7.71 5.90 -5.03
N GLN A 716 -7.18 4.99 -4.21
CA GLN A 716 -7.49 4.92 -2.78
C GLN A 716 -6.64 5.85 -1.91
N THR A 717 -5.65 6.49 -2.48
CA THR A 717 -4.75 7.40 -1.78
C THR A 717 -5.33 8.80 -1.70
N TYR A 718 -5.27 9.44 -0.54
CA TYR A 718 -5.65 10.84 -0.38
C TYR A 718 -4.75 11.74 -1.24
N GLY A 719 -5.34 12.61 -2.03
CA GLY A 719 -4.64 13.46 -3.00
C GLY A 719 -4.21 12.73 -4.28
N SER A 720 -4.52 11.43 -4.40
CA SER A 720 -4.32 10.59 -5.58
C SER A 720 -2.85 10.21 -5.89
N LEU A 721 -2.71 9.14 -6.64
CA LEU A 721 -1.50 8.74 -7.35
C LEU A 721 -1.72 8.71 -8.87
N ARG A 722 -2.91 9.09 -9.33
CA ARG A 722 -3.37 9.08 -10.72
C ARG A 722 -3.18 7.73 -11.45
N LEU A 723 -3.31 6.63 -10.71
CA LEU A 723 -3.18 5.28 -11.28
C LEU A 723 -4.36 4.95 -12.21
N SER A 724 -5.55 5.36 -11.83
CA SER A 724 -6.77 5.18 -12.61
C SER A 724 -6.71 5.85 -13.98
N SER A 725 -5.97 6.96 -14.12
CA SER A 725 -5.80 7.67 -15.41
C SER A 725 -5.22 6.79 -16.51
N ARG A 726 -4.42 5.77 -16.13
CA ARG A 726 -3.79 4.83 -17.07
C ARG A 726 -4.80 4.06 -17.92
N ILE A 727 -6.05 3.94 -17.48
CA ILE A 727 -7.10 3.29 -18.28
C ILE A 727 -7.40 4.09 -19.56
N LEU A 728 -7.19 5.42 -19.54
CA LEU A 728 -7.42 6.30 -20.68
C LEU A 728 -6.20 6.44 -21.62
N GLU A 729 -5.06 5.82 -21.28
CA GLU A 729 -3.87 5.85 -22.12
C GLU A 729 -3.98 4.87 -23.29
N GLU A 730 -3.55 5.33 -24.47
CA GLU A 730 -3.48 4.51 -25.70
C GLU A 730 -4.77 3.70 -25.95
N GLN A 731 -4.63 2.38 -25.99
CA GLN A 731 -5.75 1.44 -26.20
C GLN A 731 -6.17 0.72 -24.93
N THR A 732 -5.74 1.19 -23.75
CA THR A 732 -5.94 0.48 -22.49
C THR A 732 -7.42 0.30 -22.15
N LEU A 733 -8.26 1.34 -22.34
CA LEU A 733 -9.70 1.24 -22.10
C LEU A 733 -10.34 0.18 -22.99
N LYS A 734 -9.98 0.17 -24.29
CA LYS A 734 -10.48 -0.83 -25.24
C LYS A 734 -10.10 -2.25 -24.84
N LYS A 735 -8.82 -2.48 -24.57
CA LYS A 735 -8.32 -3.79 -24.12
C LYS A 735 -8.96 -4.22 -22.79
N SER A 736 -9.20 -3.28 -21.88
CA SER A 736 -9.87 -3.56 -20.60
C SER A 736 -11.34 -3.95 -20.81
N LEU A 737 -12.05 -3.29 -21.71
CA LEU A 737 -13.43 -3.66 -22.05
C LEU A 737 -13.49 -4.99 -22.80
N GLU A 738 -12.59 -5.24 -23.77
CA GLU A 738 -12.47 -6.54 -24.46
C GLU A 738 -12.26 -7.68 -23.45
N LYS A 739 -11.35 -7.46 -22.47
CA LYS A 739 -11.10 -8.43 -21.43
C LYS A 739 -12.27 -8.58 -20.46
N ALA A 740 -12.99 -7.50 -20.15
CA ALA A 740 -14.18 -7.56 -19.29
C ALA A 740 -15.31 -8.34 -19.96
N VAL A 741 -15.52 -8.19 -21.29
CA VAL A 741 -16.47 -8.98 -22.07
C VAL A 741 -16.08 -10.47 -22.07
N GLU A 742 -14.79 -10.78 -22.30
CA GLU A 742 -14.28 -12.16 -22.25
C GLU A 742 -14.56 -12.79 -20.87
N LEU A 743 -14.27 -12.07 -19.78
CA LEU A 743 -14.52 -12.53 -18.41
C LEU A 743 -16.01 -12.77 -18.17
N ALA A 744 -16.88 -11.86 -18.64
CA ALA A 744 -18.32 -11.97 -18.46
C ALA A 744 -18.93 -13.16 -19.23
N GLN A 745 -18.43 -13.45 -20.44
CA GLN A 745 -18.94 -14.53 -21.28
C GLN A 745 -18.47 -15.93 -20.85
N HIS A 746 -17.28 -16.02 -20.26
CA HIS A 746 -16.64 -17.32 -19.97
C HIS A 746 -16.67 -17.69 -18.49
N ASP A 747 -17.10 -16.82 -17.59
CA ASP A 747 -17.14 -17.13 -16.16
C ASP A 747 -18.56 -17.47 -15.67
N GLU A 748 -18.96 -18.73 -15.88
CA GLU A 748 -20.28 -19.25 -15.46
C GLU A 748 -20.56 -19.05 -13.97
N SER A 749 -19.52 -18.90 -13.12
CA SER A 749 -19.68 -18.73 -11.69
C SER A 749 -20.14 -17.34 -11.27
N LEU A 750 -20.09 -16.36 -12.20
CA LEU A 750 -20.45 -14.97 -11.91
C LEU A 750 -21.98 -14.71 -12.06
N ASP A 751 -22.72 -15.64 -12.64
CA ASP A 751 -24.20 -15.52 -12.86
C ASP A 751 -24.58 -14.13 -13.40
N ILE A 752 -23.93 -13.72 -14.51
CA ILE A 752 -24.11 -12.39 -15.11
C ILE A 752 -25.30 -12.42 -16.05
N SER A 753 -26.22 -11.46 -15.88
CA SER A 753 -27.37 -11.33 -16.77
C SER A 753 -26.97 -10.96 -18.20
N LEU A 754 -27.73 -11.43 -19.19
CA LEU A 754 -27.52 -11.12 -20.61
C LEU A 754 -27.49 -9.62 -20.86
N GLU A 755 -28.38 -8.86 -20.22
CA GLU A 755 -28.43 -7.40 -20.34
C GLU A 755 -27.14 -6.72 -19.84
N THR A 756 -26.44 -7.31 -18.86
CA THR A 756 -25.16 -6.79 -18.37
C THR A 756 -24.02 -7.11 -19.35
N ILE A 757 -24.05 -8.27 -20.00
CA ILE A 757 -23.09 -8.62 -21.06
C ILE A 757 -23.29 -7.71 -22.28
N GLU A 758 -24.53 -7.54 -22.74
CA GLU A 758 -24.88 -6.63 -23.81
C GLU A 758 -24.44 -5.19 -23.54
N ALA A 759 -24.55 -4.76 -22.28
CA ALA A 759 -24.08 -3.43 -21.88
C ALA A 759 -22.56 -3.31 -22.03
N LEU A 760 -21.76 -4.29 -21.63
CA LEU A 760 -20.31 -4.31 -21.86
C LEU A 760 -19.96 -4.28 -23.35
N GLU A 761 -20.69 -5.04 -24.18
CA GLU A 761 -20.50 -5.04 -25.64
C GLU A 761 -20.84 -3.69 -26.27
N GLN A 762 -21.88 -3.00 -25.78
CA GLN A 762 -22.22 -1.65 -26.24
C GLN A 762 -21.17 -0.61 -25.82
N LEU A 763 -20.59 -0.71 -24.61
CA LEU A 763 -19.46 0.13 -24.20
C LEU A 763 -18.26 -0.07 -25.12
N LEU A 764 -17.97 -1.32 -25.47
CA LEU A 764 -16.87 -1.66 -26.39
C LEU A 764 -17.15 -1.15 -27.80
N ALA A 765 -18.38 -1.29 -28.29
CA ALA A 765 -18.81 -0.79 -29.61
C ALA A 765 -18.68 0.73 -29.71
N SER A 766 -19.00 1.47 -28.64
CA SER A 766 -18.83 2.93 -28.60
C SER A 766 -17.39 3.37 -28.85
N LEU A 767 -16.37 2.57 -28.43
CA LEU A 767 -14.96 2.88 -28.68
C LEU A 767 -14.52 2.73 -30.14
N SER A 768 -15.35 2.23 -31.02
CA SER A 768 -15.10 2.23 -32.49
C SER A 768 -15.20 3.63 -33.10
N GLU A 769 -15.90 4.54 -32.42
CA GLU A 769 -16.03 5.92 -32.85
C GLU A 769 -14.80 6.75 -32.42
N SER A 770 -14.45 7.73 -33.25
CA SER A 770 -13.34 8.64 -32.92
C SER A 770 -13.67 9.49 -31.70
N PRO A 771 -12.74 9.66 -30.76
CA PRO A 771 -12.98 10.42 -29.54
C PRO A 771 -13.16 11.93 -29.83
N VAL A 772 -14.16 12.52 -29.18
CA VAL A 772 -14.40 13.96 -29.19
C VAL A 772 -14.14 14.50 -27.79
N ASN A 773 -13.33 15.56 -27.68
CA ASN A 773 -13.10 16.22 -26.40
C ASN A 773 -14.36 16.94 -25.95
N ILE A 774 -14.71 16.79 -24.68
CA ILE A 774 -15.81 17.48 -24.02
C ILE A 774 -15.23 18.56 -23.11
N PHE A 775 -15.89 19.69 -23.01
CA PHE A 775 -15.50 20.77 -22.10
C PHE A 775 -16.63 21.04 -21.12
N PHE A 776 -16.28 21.15 -19.85
CA PHE A 776 -17.21 21.55 -18.80
C PHE A 776 -17.12 23.07 -18.57
N LYS A 777 -18.27 23.73 -18.47
CA LYS A 777 -18.31 25.16 -18.17
C LYS A 777 -17.89 25.42 -16.72
N SER A 778 -17.32 26.59 -16.49
CA SER A 778 -16.99 27.09 -15.16
C SER A 778 -18.28 27.13 -14.31
N GLY A 779 -18.31 26.41 -13.18
CA GLY A 779 -19.48 26.33 -12.30
C GLY A 779 -20.31 25.05 -12.40
N GLU A 780 -20.06 24.16 -13.40
CA GLU A 780 -20.70 22.83 -13.51
C GLU A 780 -19.96 21.77 -12.66
N GLY A 781 -19.85 22.02 -11.37
CA GLY A 781 -19.22 21.04 -10.48
C GLY A 781 -20.24 20.33 -9.60
N PRO A 782 -19.89 19.15 -9.02
CA PRO A 782 -20.67 18.66 -7.93
C PRO A 782 -20.64 19.75 -6.86
N GLN A 783 -21.79 20.27 -6.53
CA GLN A 783 -21.94 20.81 -5.20
C GLN A 783 -21.64 19.59 -4.29
N THR A 784 -20.41 19.50 -3.76
CA THR A 784 -20.19 18.73 -2.56
C THR A 784 -21.36 19.03 -1.65
N GLU A 785 -21.81 18.12 -0.81
CA GLU A 785 -22.86 18.32 0.19
C GLU A 785 -22.59 19.50 1.17
N THR A 786 -21.74 20.41 0.84
CA THR A 786 -21.70 21.79 1.31
C THR A 786 -22.67 22.64 0.51
N THR A 787 -23.89 22.17 0.33
CA THR A 787 -24.98 23.12 0.22
C THR A 787 -24.99 23.80 1.58
N ARG A 788 -24.72 25.10 1.59
CA ARG A 788 -24.83 25.93 2.79
C ARG A 788 -26.10 25.62 3.56
N PHE A 789 -27.16 25.22 2.88
CA PHE A 789 -28.45 24.87 3.44
C PHE A 789 -28.74 23.37 3.30
N VAL A 790 -28.95 22.68 4.40
CA VAL A 790 -29.34 21.27 4.45
C VAL A 790 -30.81 21.16 4.83
N LYS A 791 -31.58 20.42 4.02
CA LYS A 791 -32.98 20.12 4.35
C LYS A 791 -33.03 19.16 5.53
N VAL A 792 -33.76 19.57 6.57
CA VAL A 792 -33.90 18.82 7.83
C VAL A 792 -35.35 18.75 8.27
N ILE A 793 -35.67 17.75 9.11
CA ILE A 793 -36.96 17.67 9.80
C ILE A 793 -36.96 18.71 10.92
N MET A 794 -38.01 19.54 10.97
CA MET A 794 -38.12 20.62 11.93
C MET A 794 -38.30 20.12 13.37
N PRO A 795 -37.71 20.82 14.35
CA PRO A 795 -38.05 20.59 15.76
C PRO A 795 -39.56 20.68 15.98
N GLY A 796 -40.10 19.83 16.83
CA GLY A 796 -41.55 19.70 17.02
C GLY A 796 -42.25 18.73 16.04
N SER A 797 -41.53 18.18 15.12
CA SER A 797 -42.00 17.15 14.16
C SER A 797 -41.48 15.77 14.49
N LYS A 798 -42.06 14.76 13.83
CA LYS A 798 -41.65 13.37 13.93
C LYS A 798 -40.97 12.90 12.66
N GLY A 799 -40.09 11.90 12.78
CA GLY A 799 -39.48 11.12 11.71
C GLY A 799 -39.36 9.66 12.12
N LEU A 800 -39.11 8.77 11.17
CA LEU A 800 -38.84 7.35 11.44
C LEU A 800 -37.33 7.10 11.48
N ASP A 801 -36.84 6.57 12.59
CA ASP A 801 -35.42 6.20 12.75
C ASP A 801 -35.16 4.85 12.08
N ILE A 802 -34.54 4.87 10.91
CA ILE A 802 -34.20 3.67 10.13
C ILE A 802 -33.22 2.72 10.85
N ARG A 803 -32.51 3.21 11.86
CA ARG A 803 -31.58 2.41 12.66
C ARG A 803 -32.30 1.52 13.66
N ARG A 804 -33.54 1.88 14.02
CA ARG A 804 -34.40 1.16 14.96
C ARG A 804 -35.69 0.69 14.31
N ASN A 805 -35.59 0.01 13.18
CA ASN A 805 -36.73 -0.59 12.48
C ASN A 805 -37.89 0.41 12.21
N ASN A 806 -37.57 1.66 11.90
CA ASN A 806 -38.52 2.73 11.68
C ASN A 806 -39.34 3.12 12.90
N GLU A 807 -38.79 3.01 14.11
CA GLU A 807 -39.41 3.62 15.30
C GLU A 807 -39.61 5.13 15.13
N GLU A 808 -40.76 5.63 15.60
CA GLU A 808 -40.99 7.07 15.58
C GLU A 808 -40.05 7.80 16.51
N PHE A 809 -39.43 8.86 15.98
CA PHE A 809 -38.52 9.74 16.68
C PHE A 809 -39.04 11.17 16.66
N PHE A 810 -39.20 11.77 17.82
CA PHE A 810 -39.60 13.15 17.94
C PHE A 810 -38.35 14.06 17.96
N VAL A 811 -38.26 14.97 17.00
CA VAL A 811 -37.15 15.94 16.85
C VAL A 811 -37.37 17.11 17.78
N GLU A 812 -36.48 17.32 18.73
CA GLU A 812 -36.46 18.48 19.63
C GLU A 812 -35.52 19.57 19.17
N GLY A 813 -34.52 19.27 18.35
CA GLY A 813 -33.55 20.22 17.81
C GLY A 813 -32.66 19.62 16.73
N VAL A 814 -32.04 20.50 15.97
CA VAL A 814 -31.05 20.21 14.95
C VAL A 814 -29.76 20.95 15.30
N PHE A 815 -28.62 20.29 15.18
CA PHE A 815 -27.33 20.90 15.49
C PHE A 815 -26.21 20.21 14.75
N PHE A 816 -25.09 20.89 14.60
CA PHE A 816 -23.87 20.25 14.08
C PHE A 816 -23.23 19.42 15.20
N SER A 817 -23.08 18.12 14.95
CA SER A 817 -22.48 17.21 15.90
C SER A 817 -21.06 16.85 15.48
N PRO A 818 -20.04 17.20 16.27
CA PRO A 818 -18.66 16.75 16.00
C PRO A 818 -18.52 15.24 16.02
N SER A 819 -19.35 14.53 16.80
CA SER A 819 -19.31 13.08 16.91
C SER A 819 -19.78 12.38 15.63
N PHE A 820 -20.67 12.99 14.88
CA PHE A 820 -21.16 12.49 13.60
C PHE A 820 -20.45 13.15 12.40
N ASN A 821 -19.60 14.13 12.67
CA ASN A 821 -19.00 15.00 11.64
C ASN A 821 -20.04 15.52 10.64
N GLY A 822 -21.21 15.93 11.15
CA GLY A 822 -22.35 16.36 10.36
C GLY A 822 -23.54 16.80 11.22
N LEU A 823 -24.65 17.10 10.56
CA LEU A 823 -25.87 17.46 11.28
C LEU A 823 -26.50 16.27 12.00
N ALA A 824 -27.01 16.54 13.18
CA ALA A 824 -27.72 15.57 14.00
C ALA A 824 -29.02 16.15 14.55
N TYR A 825 -30.01 15.29 14.72
CA TYR A 825 -31.21 15.59 15.48
C TYR A 825 -30.99 15.27 16.96
N ARG A 826 -31.42 16.15 17.83
CA ARG A 826 -31.60 15.83 19.25
C ARG A 826 -33.06 15.54 19.50
N GLY A 827 -33.40 14.45 20.19
CA GLY A 827 -34.79 14.10 20.43
C GLY A 827 -34.92 12.80 21.21
N ARG A 828 -36.10 12.17 21.10
CA ARG A 828 -36.45 10.93 21.80
C ARG A 828 -37.30 10.03 20.90
N HIS A 829 -37.18 8.74 21.09
CA HIS A 829 -38.13 7.78 20.51
C HIS A 829 -39.48 7.88 21.20
N LEU A 830 -40.54 7.63 20.45
CA LEU A 830 -41.90 7.56 20.98
C LEU A 830 -42.26 6.11 21.26
N SER A 831 -43.22 5.88 22.16
CA SER A 831 -43.76 4.55 22.40
C SER A 831 -44.51 4.02 21.13
N GLU A 832 -44.71 2.70 21.03
CA GLU A 832 -45.49 2.09 19.93
C GLU A 832 -46.88 2.71 19.70
N GLN A 833 -47.43 3.41 20.71
CA GLN A 833 -48.67 4.18 20.59
C GLN A 833 -48.45 5.65 20.16
N GLY A 834 -47.19 6.07 19.88
CA GLY A 834 -46.85 7.42 19.41
C GLY A 834 -47.11 8.54 20.41
N THR A 835 -47.45 8.21 21.67
CA THR A 835 -47.92 9.21 22.66
C THR A 835 -46.99 9.42 23.85
N LYS A 836 -46.04 8.54 24.13
CA LYS A 836 -45.12 8.64 25.26
C LYS A 836 -43.67 8.59 24.82
N PHE A 837 -42.84 9.52 25.38
CA PHE A 837 -41.43 9.50 25.17
C PHE A 837 -40.77 8.31 25.88
N GLN A 838 -39.93 7.59 25.17
CA GLN A 838 -39.12 6.52 25.71
C GLN A 838 -37.67 6.98 25.95
N GLY A 839 -37.17 6.71 27.15
CA GLY A 839 -35.77 6.87 27.49
C GLY A 839 -35.26 8.30 27.58
N VAL A 840 -33.93 8.42 27.53
CA VAL A 840 -33.18 9.66 27.63
C VAL A 840 -33.11 10.32 26.26
N LYS A 841 -32.96 11.66 26.26
CA LYS A 841 -32.65 12.38 25.02
C LYS A 841 -31.40 11.83 24.37
N ILE A 842 -31.48 11.53 23.08
CA ILE A 842 -30.39 11.02 22.28
C ILE A 842 -30.15 11.91 21.06
N SER A 843 -28.97 11.77 20.47
CA SER A 843 -28.64 12.41 19.20
C SER A 843 -28.59 11.36 18.09
N VAL A 844 -29.20 11.67 16.96
CA VAL A 844 -29.27 10.80 15.77
C VAL A 844 -28.82 11.58 14.53
N PRO A 845 -28.03 11.00 13.61
CA PRO A 845 -27.65 11.68 12.38
C PRO A 845 -28.87 12.09 11.55
N VAL A 846 -28.80 13.21 10.86
CA VAL A 846 -29.91 13.73 10.03
C VAL A 846 -30.33 12.71 8.97
N ASP A 847 -29.38 12.02 8.36
CA ASP A 847 -29.61 11.02 7.32
C ASP A 847 -30.17 9.67 7.85
N SER A 848 -30.31 9.52 9.16
CA SER A 848 -30.93 8.35 9.77
C SER A 848 -32.44 8.46 10.03
N LEU A 849 -33.01 9.66 9.86
CA LEU A 849 -34.44 9.87 9.95
C LEU A 849 -35.09 10.07 8.57
N ILE A 850 -36.13 9.30 8.30
CA ILE A 850 -36.98 9.48 7.13
C ILE A 850 -38.30 10.15 7.52
N GLN A 851 -38.89 10.85 6.55
CA GLN A 851 -40.14 11.58 6.75
C GLN A 851 -41.31 10.64 7.01
N ILE A 852 -42.26 11.13 7.82
CA ILE A 852 -43.60 10.56 7.93
C ILE A 852 -44.52 11.47 7.09
N PRO A 853 -45.11 10.95 5.99
CA PRO A 853 -46.03 11.75 5.16
C PRO A 853 -47.13 12.40 5.97
N GLY A 854 -47.26 13.73 5.86
CA GLY A 854 -48.24 14.53 6.56
C GLY A 854 -47.93 14.89 8.03
N GLU A 855 -46.86 14.31 8.63
CA GLU A 855 -46.48 14.62 10.03
C GLU A 855 -45.11 15.26 10.16
N SER A 856 -44.19 15.08 9.19
CA SER A 856 -42.87 15.71 9.22
C SER A 856 -42.95 17.08 8.54
N LYS A 857 -42.64 18.14 9.29
CA LYS A 857 -42.35 19.48 8.73
C LYS A 857 -40.88 19.59 8.40
N PHE A 858 -40.55 20.37 7.37
CA PHE A 858 -39.18 20.56 6.90
C PHE A 858 -38.70 22.00 7.08
N GLY A 859 -37.38 22.11 7.23
CA GLY A 859 -36.68 23.39 7.22
C GLY A 859 -35.33 23.26 6.52
N LEU A 860 -34.70 24.43 6.31
CA LEU A 860 -33.33 24.55 5.83
C LEU A 860 -32.44 24.99 6.99
N TYR A 861 -31.45 24.19 7.29
CA TYR A 861 -30.40 24.49 8.26
C TYR A 861 -29.22 25.14 7.54
N ASP A 862 -28.81 26.33 7.94
CA ASP A 862 -27.63 27.00 7.41
C ASP A 862 -26.39 26.53 8.15
N LEU A 863 -25.49 25.84 7.43
CA LEU A 863 -24.26 25.31 8.00
C LEU A 863 -23.25 26.37 8.44
N GLU A 864 -23.33 27.59 7.88
CA GLU A 864 -22.44 28.70 8.27
C GLU A 864 -22.91 29.42 9.52
N THR A 865 -24.22 29.74 9.58
CA THR A 865 -24.77 30.53 10.68
C THR A 865 -25.36 29.68 11.80
N GLY A 866 -25.68 28.39 11.54
CA GLY A 866 -26.41 27.53 12.46
C GLY A 866 -27.92 27.86 12.56
N GLU A 867 -28.43 28.74 11.73
CA GLU A 867 -29.84 29.13 11.71
C GLU A 867 -30.71 28.08 11.01
N LEU A 868 -31.89 27.86 11.52
CA LEU A 868 -32.90 26.97 10.97
C LEU A 868 -34.12 27.77 10.48
N LYS A 869 -34.46 27.66 9.19
CA LYS A 869 -35.62 28.33 8.57
C LYS A 869 -36.65 27.29 8.14
N GLU A 870 -37.91 27.48 8.51
CA GLU A 870 -39.02 26.61 8.08
C GLU A 870 -39.22 26.73 6.55
N LEU A 871 -39.42 25.60 5.87
CA LEU A 871 -39.86 25.61 4.48
C LEU A 871 -41.37 25.69 4.47
N GLU A 872 -41.92 26.73 3.82
CA GLU A 872 -43.38 26.93 3.64
C GLU A 872 -43.97 25.80 2.77
#